data_c2d89386a66623b983ad428f2b3e90bc
#
_entry.id   c2d89386a66623b983ad428f2b3e90bc
#
_cell.length_a   1.000
_cell.length_b   1.000
_cell.length_c   1.000
_cell.angle_alpha   90.00
_cell.angle_beta   90.00
_cell.angle_gamma   90.00
#
_symmetry.space_group_name_H-M   'P 1'
#
loop_
_entity.id
_entity.type
_entity.pdbx_description
1 polymer ?
#
loop_
_entity_poly.entity_id
_entity_poly.type
_entity_poly.pdbx_seq_one_letter_code
_entity_poly.pdbx_strand_id
1 'polypeptide(L)'
;MYAPVGTHETLLAYLVRRLLENGANTSFVNRIADATLPLDELVADPVEAVEKLAQQEGQAGIPHPKIPLPRDLYGEGRINSAGLDLANEHRLASLSSALLSNAMQKWQAKPVLEQPVADGEMTPVINPAEPKDIVGWGREATESEVEQALQNAVNQAPVWFATPPQERAAILQRAAVLMEDQMQQLIGLLVREAGKTFSNAIAEVREAVDFLHYYAGQVRDDFDNETHRPLGPVVCISPWNFPLAIFTGQIAAALAAGNSVLAKPAEQTSLIAAQGIAILLEAGVPPGVVQLLPGRGETVGAQLTADARVRGVMFTGSTEVATLLQRNIATRLDAQGRPIPLIAETGGMNAMIVDSSALTEQVVVDVLASAFDSAGQRCSALRVLCLQDDIAEHTLKMLRGAMAECRMGNPGRLTTDIGPVIDSEAKANIERHIQTMRAKGRPVFQAARENSDDAQEWQTGTFVMPTLIELENFAELEKEVFGPVLHVVRYNRNQLAELIEQINASGYGLTLGVHTRIDETIAQATGSAHVGNLYVNRNMVGAVVGVQPFGGEGLSGTGPKAGGPLYLYRLLAHRPPNALNTTLTRQDARYPVDAQLKTTLLAPLTALTQWAADRPALQTLCRQFADLAQAGTQRLLPGPTGERNTWTLLPRERVLCLADDEHDALTQLAAVLAVGSQALWSDDAFHRDLAKRLPAAVAARVQFAKAETLMAQPFDAVIFHGDSDKLRTVCEAVAAREGAIVSVQGFARGESNILLERLYIERSLSVNTAAAGGNASLMTIG
;
A
#
# COMPACT_ATOMS: atom_id res chain seq x y z
N MET A 1 50.22 -4.76 -2.53
CA MET A 1 49.85 -3.59 -1.70
C MET A 1 49.15 -2.57 -2.60
N TYR A 2 47.96 -2.15 -2.29
CA TYR A 2 47.20 -1.14 -3.05
C TYR A 2 47.36 0.19 -2.35
N ALA A 3 47.67 1.25 -3.08
CA ALA A 3 47.66 2.62 -2.57
C ALA A 3 46.63 3.42 -3.35
N PRO A 4 45.67 4.07 -2.69
CA PRO A 4 44.69 4.92 -3.36
C PRO A 4 45.47 6.16 -3.92
N VAL A 5 45.10 6.56 -5.14
CA VAL A 5 45.69 7.72 -5.82
C VAL A 5 44.57 8.73 -6.09
N GLY A 6 44.79 9.97 -5.69
CA GLY A 6 43.82 11.06 -5.88
C GLY A 6 44.14 12.27 -4.98
N THR A 7 43.35 13.33 -5.13
CA THR A 7 43.40 14.50 -4.24
C THR A 7 42.76 14.21 -2.92
N HIS A 8 42.96 15.06 -1.89
CA HIS A 8 42.31 14.89 -0.59
C HIS A 8 40.77 14.98 -0.70
N GLU A 9 40.25 15.73 -1.65
CA GLU A 9 38.79 15.86 -1.88
C GLU A 9 38.21 14.54 -2.38
N THR A 10 38.90 13.79 -3.22
CA THR A 10 38.40 12.52 -3.76
C THR A 10 38.75 11.32 -2.87
N LEU A 11 39.83 11.41 -2.08
CA LEU A 11 40.26 10.32 -1.21
C LEU A 11 39.69 10.39 0.20
N LEU A 12 39.25 11.55 0.69
CA LEU A 12 38.81 11.72 2.07
C LEU A 12 37.66 10.76 2.40
N ALA A 13 36.63 10.69 1.56
CA ALA A 13 35.50 9.79 1.76
C ALA A 13 35.92 8.30 1.76
N TYR A 14 36.87 7.92 0.88
CA TYR A 14 37.42 6.58 0.85
C TYR A 14 38.20 6.26 2.12
N LEU A 15 39.05 7.16 2.58
CA LEU A 15 39.86 6.97 3.79
C LEU A 15 38.97 6.90 5.06
N VAL A 16 37.97 7.77 5.16
CA VAL A 16 36.98 7.72 6.29
C VAL A 16 36.26 6.39 6.30
N ARG A 17 35.83 5.89 5.14
CA ARG A 17 35.18 4.57 5.04
C ARG A 17 36.12 3.44 5.48
N ARG A 18 37.41 3.47 5.07
CA ARG A 18 38.39 2.49 5.53
C ARG A 18 38.64 2.55 7.03
N LEU A 19 38.65 3.74 7.62
CA LEU A 19 38.77 3.92 9.06
C LEU A 19 37.57 3.35 9.80
N LEU A 20 36.36 3.58 9.29
CA LEU A 20 35.13 3.02 9.87
C LEU A 20 35.08 1.49 9.75
N GLU A 21 35.47 0.93 8.61
CA GLU A 21 35.58 -0.52 8.43
C GLU A 21 36.65 -1.13 9.35
N ASN A 22 37.76 -0.48 9.55
CA ASN A 22 38.79 -0.89 10.49
C ASN A 22 38.36 -0.70 11.96
N GLY A 23 37.32 0.08 12.22
CA GLY A 23 36.72 0.25 13.55
C GLY A 23 35.84 -0.94 13.99
N ALA A 24 35.51 -1.87 13.08
CA ALA A 24 34.76 -3.08 13.47
C ALA A 24 35.55 -3.95 14.44
N ASN A 25 34.90 -4.49 15.48
CA ASN A 25 35.51 -5.31 16.50
C ASN A 25 36.28 -6.53 15.94
N THR A 26 35.91 -7.01 14.75
CA THR A 26 36.54 -8.13 14.05
C THR A 26 37.63 -7.69 13.09
N SER A 27 37.91 -6.37 12.93
CA SER A 27 38.96 -5.88 12.06
C SER A 27 40.33 -6.25 12.60
N PHE A 28 41.31 -6.46 11.68
CA PHE A 28 42.69 -6.76 12.05
C PHE A 28 43.30 -5.69 12.97
N VAL A 29 42.96 -4.41 12.74
CA VAL A 29 43.44 -3.28 13.54
C VAL A 29 42.97 -3.38 15.00
N ASN A 30 41.72 -3.72 15.22
CA ASN A 30 41.18 -3.90 16.58
C ASN A 30 41.73 -5.19 17.22
N ARG A 31 41.79 -6.27 16.47
CA ARG A 31 42.35 -7.54 16.94
C ARG A 31 43.82 -7.44 17.34
N ILE A 32 44.65 -6.69 16.62
CA ILE A 32 46.05 -6.49 16.98
C ILE A 32 46.26 -5.62 18.21
N ALA A 33 45.26 -4.78 18.54
CA ALA A 33 45.25 -3.95 19.74
C ALA A 33 44.72 -4.69 20.96
N ASP A 34 44.09 -5.85 20.79
CA ASP A 34 43.54 -6.65 21.86
C ASP A 34 44.61 -7.55 22.48
N ALA A 35 45.10 -7.16 23.66
CA ALA A 35 46.16 -7.90 24.39
C ALA A 35 45.65 -9.27 24.89
N THR A 36 44.40 -9.61 24.80
CA THR A 36 43.84 -10.92 25.22
C THR A 36 43.90 -11.97 24.10
N LEU A 37 44.07 -11.55 22.85
CA LEU A 37 44.16 -12.46 21.72
C LEU A 37 45.57 -13.07 21.57
N PRO A 38 45.67 -14.40 21.45
CA PRO A 38 46.96 -15.08 21.18
C PRO A 38 47.54 -14.63 19.84
N LEU A 39 48.84 -14.45 19.79
CA LEU A 39 49.55 -14.05 18.55
C LEU A 39 49.30 -15.05 17.41
N ASP A 40 49.27 -16.34 17.72
CA ASP A 40 49.01 -17.42 16.76
C ASP A 40 47.62 -17.30 16.10
N GLU A 41 46.65 -16.75 16.78
CA GLU A 41 45.33 -16.51 16.19
C GLU A 41 45.31 -15.30 15.25
N LEU A 42 46.14 -14.30 15.56
CA LEU A 42 46.30 -13.11 14.71
C LEU A 42 47.01 -13.39 13.39
N VAL A 43 47.95 -14.34 13.40
CA VAL A 43 48.79 -14.72 12.25
C VAL A 43 48.32 -16.03 11.61
N ALA A 44 47.21 -16.60 12.05
CA ALA A 44 46.67 -17.86 11.53
C ALA A 44 46.42 -17.76 10.01
N ASP A 45 46.73 -18.84 9.32
CA ASP A 45 46.41 -18.95 7.89
C ASP A 45 44.87 -18.95 7.70
N PRO A 46 44.31 -17.99 6.93
CA PRO A 46 42.89 -17.96 6.69
C PRO A 46 42.33 -19.21 5.99
N VAL A 47 43.17 -19.92 5.22
CA VAL A 47 42.78 -21.20 4.61
C VAL A 47 42.58 -22.27 5.67
N GLU A 48 43.53 -22.41 6.61
CA GLU A 48 43.35 -23.34 7.74
C GLU A 48 42.14 -23.02 8.62
N ALA A 49 41.84 -21.74 8.80
CA ALA A 49 40.67 -21.31 9.53
C ALA A 49 39.34 -21.74 8.82
N VAL A 50 39.30 -21.60 7.50
CA VAL A 50 38.15 -22.06 6.69
C VAL A 50 38.05 -23.59 6.69
N GLU A 51 39.17 -24.30 6.58
CA GLU A 51 39.21 -25.78 6.65
C GLU A 51 38.74 -26.30 8.01
N LYS A 52 39.12 -25.64 9.10
CA LYS A 52 38.61 -25.98 10.45
C LYS A 52 37.11 -25.77 10.56
N LEU A 53 36.57 -24.68 10.03
CA LEU A 53 35.14 -24.45 9.96
C LEU A 53 34.46 -25.53 9.12
N ALA A 54 35.03 -25.85 7.95
CA ALA A 54 34.50 -26.91 7.08
C ALA A 54 34.44 -28.28 7.77
N GLN A 55 35.47 -28.60 8.60
CA GLN A 55 35.43 -29.83 9.39
C GLN A 55 34.35 -29.85 10.48
N GLN A 56 34.07 -28.69 11.08
CA GLN A 56 33.03 -28.55 12.10
C GLN A 56 31.61 -28.57 11.48
N GLU A 57 31.45 -27.98 10.33
CA GLU A 57 30.18 -27.76 9.65
C GLU A 57 29.85 -28.82 8.58
N GLY A 58 30.79 -29.73 8.28
CA GLY A 58 30.68 -30.78 7.30
C GLY A 58 31.10 -30.41 5.88
N GLN A 59 31.11 -29.13 5.54
CA GLN A 59 31.62 -28.63 4.26
C GLN A 59 32.01 -27.15 4.34
N ALA A 60 32.87 -26.70 3.43
CA ALA A 60 33.24 -25.27 3.30
C ALA A 60 32.13 -24.47 2.63
N GLY A 61 31.94 -23.22 3.04
CA GLY A 61 31.09 -22.26 2.36
C GLY A 61 29.60 -22.43 2.56
N ILE A 62 29.17 -23.02 3.69
CA ILE A 62 27.76 -23.02 4.04
C ILE A 62 27.28 -21.60 4.39
N PRO A 63 25.98 -21.31 4.23
CA PRO A 63 25.41 -20.03 4.62
C PRO A 63 25.63 -19.72 6.09
N HIS A 64 25.88 -18.44 6.41
CA HIS A 64 26.06 -18.01 7.79
C HIS A 64 24.76 -18.24 8.62
N PRO A 65 24.83 -18.89 9.79
CA PRO A 65 23.63 -19.31 10.54
C PRO A 65 22.76 -18.17 11.06
N LYS A 66 23.30 -16.93 11.15
CA LYS A 66 22.58 -15.74 11.63
C LYS A 66 22.19 -14.77 10.50
N ILE A 67 22.58 -15.04 9.26
CA ILE A 67 22.24 -14.21 8.10
C ILE A 67 21.34 -15.05 7.20
N PRO A 68 20.06 -14.75 7.11
CA PRO A 68 19.14 -15.52 6.27
C PRO A 68 19.53 -15.37 4.79
N LEU A 69 19.31 -16.42 4.01
CA LEU A 69 19.35 -16.30 2.56
C LEU A 69 18.22 -15.38 2.08
N PRO A 70 18.35 -14.71 0.92
CA PRO A 70 17.29 -13.84 0.38
C PRO A 70 15.92 -14.49 0.34
N ARG A 71 15.85 -15.79 0.01
CA ARG A 71 14.62 -16.58 0.01
C ARG A 71 13.97 -16.67 1.40
N ASP A 72 14.79 -16.78 2.45
CA ASP A 72 14.38 -17.05 3.82
C ASP A 72 14.32 -15.77 4.68
N LEU A 73 14.31 -14.61 4.03
CA LEU A 73 14.33 -13.28 4.68
C LEU A 73 13.22 -13.11 5.74
N TYR A 74 12.07 -13.73 5.52
CA TYR A 74 10.90 -13.65 6.40
C TYR A 74 10.74 -14.85 7.33
N GLY A 75 11.76 -15.71 7.45
CA GLY A 75 11.74 -16.92 8.28
C GLY A 75 10.73 -17.95 7.79
N GLU A 76 10.19 -18.74 8.74
CA GLU A 76 9.24 -19.82 8.43
C GLU A 76 7.85 -19.33 8.02
N GLY A 77 7.53 -18.06 8.28
CA GLY A 77 6.21 -17.49 8.02
C GLY A 77 5.84 -17.41 6.55
N ARG A 78 6.80 -17.04 5.71
CA ARG A 78 6.60 -17.01 4.25
C ARG A 78 7.94 -17.00 3.51
N ILE A 79 7.92 -17.54 2.30
CA ILE A 79 9.04 -17.44 1.36
C ILE A 79 9.05 -16.03 0.74
N ASN A 80 10.24 -15.43 0.60
CA ASN A 80 10.43 -14.20 -0.16
C ASN A 80 10.44 -14.52 -1.65
N SER A 81 9.73 -13.72 -2.46
CA SER A 81 9.66 -13.88 -3.90
C SER A 81 11.03 -13.84 -4.59
N ALA A 82 11.24 -14.69 -5.57
CA ALA A 82 12.44 -14.69 -6.38
C ALA A 82 12.50 -13.45 -7.28
N GLY A 83 13.71 -12.95 -7.51
CA GLY A 83 13.99 -11.89 -8.48
C GLY A 83 14.73 -12.42 -9.70
N LEU A 84 14.98 -11.52 -10.66
CA LEU A 84 15.82 -11.78 -11.82
C LEU A 84 17.01 -10.82 -11.82
N ASP A 85 18.23 -11.34 -11.77
CA ASP A 85 19.44 -10.53 -11.82
C ASP A 85 19.74 -10.12 -13.27
N LEU A 86 19.47 -8.85 -13.58
CA LEU A 86 19.70 -8.27 -14.91
C LEU A 86 21.20 -8.01 -15.20
N ALA A 87 22.09 -8.16 -14.21
CA ALA A 87 23.52 -8.08 -14.43
C ALA A 87 24.14 -9.44 -14.83
N ASN A 88 23.38 -10.53 -14.70
CA ASN A 88 23.84 -11.87 -15.05
C ASN A 88 23.56 -12.18 -16.52
N GLU A 89 24.63 -12.36 -17.33
CA GLU A 89 24.53 -12.60 -18.78
C GLU A 89 23.72 -13.83 -19.15
N HIS A 90 23.81 -14.92 -18.38
CA HIS A 90 23.03 -16.13 -18.63
C HIS A 90 21.53 -15.90 -18.40
N ARG A 91 21.19 -15.12 -17.36
CA ARG A 91 19.79 -14.74 -17.08
C ARG A 91 19.27 -13.80 -18.17
N LEU A 92 20.08 -12.86 -18.63
CA LEU A 92 19.71 -11.98 -19.75
C LEU A 92 19.51 -12.75 -21.06
N ALA A 93 20.36 -13.72 -21.38
CA ALA A 93 20.20 -14.56 -22.56
C ALA A 93 18.88 -15.38 -22.50
N SER A 94 18.57 -15.94 -21.34
CA SER A 94 17.30 -16.63 -21.09
C SER A 94 16.10 -15.70 -21.26
N LEU A 95 16.15 -14.52 -20.63
CA LEU A 95 15.11 -13.49 -20.74
C LEU A 95 14.91 -13.06 -22.20
N SER A 96 15.99 -12.77 -22.93
CA SER A 96 15.93 -12.40 -24.36
C SER A 96 15.21 -13.46 -25.20
N SER A 97 15.52 -14.73 -24.99
CA SER A 97 14.84 -15.84 -25.66
C SER A 97 13.36 -15.92 -25.32
N ALA A 98 13.01 -15.73 -24.05
CA ALA A 98 11.62 -15.69 -23.59
C ALA A 98 10.84 -14.51 -24.20
N LEU A 99 11.47 -13.32 -24.30
CA LEU A 99 10.87 -12.13 -24.91
C LEU A 99 10.59 -12.34 -26.40
N LEU A 100 11.50 -12.95 -27.14
CA LEU A 100 11.28 -13.30 -28.56
C LEU A 100 10.10 -14.25 -28.72
N SER A 101 10.02 -15.28 -27.88
CA SER A 101 8.89 -16.22 -27.87
C SER A 101 7.58 -15.53 -27.52
N ASN A 102 7.59 -14.66 -26.51
CA ASN A 102 6.45 -13.83 -26.09
C ASN A 102 5.93 -12.95 -27.20
N ALA A 103 6.83 -12.32 -27.97
CA ALA A 103 6.46 -11.44 -29.09
C ALA A 103 5.74 -12.18 -30.23
N MET A 104 5.98 -13.48 -30.38
CA MET A 104 5.34 -14.32 -31.38
C MET A 104 4.01 -14.94 -30.90
N GLN A 105 3.72 -14.87 -29.61
CA GLN A 105 2.52 -15.43 -29.03
C GLN A 105 1.30 -14.56 -29.32
N LYS A 106 0.18 -15.18 -29.67
CA LYS A 106 -1.09 -14.50 -29.85
C LYS A 106 -1.83 -14.44 -28.52
N TRP A 107 -1.59 -13.37 -27.77
CA TRP A 107 -2.24 -13.14 -26.49
C TRP A 107 -3.72 -12.81 -26.69
N GLN A 108 -4.56 -13.32 -25.80
CA GLN A 108 -6.00 -13.05 -25.82
C GLN A 108 -6.53 -12.83 -24.41
N ALA A 109 -7.41 -11.86 -24.25
CA ALA A 109 -8.21 -11.64 -23.06
C ALA A 109 -9.69 -11.66 -23.44
N LYS A 110 -10.42 -12.63 -22.92
CA LYS A 110 -11.88 -12.73 -23.04
C LYS A 110 -12.45 -13.11 -21.68
N PRO A 111 -13.76 -12.97 -21.46
CA PRO A 111 -14.35 -13.43 -20.23
C PRO A 111 -14.00 -14.89 -19.93
N VAL A 112 -13.64 -15.16 -18.67
CA VAL A 112 -13.39 -16.52 -18.17
C VAL A 112 -14.43 -16.82 -17.11
N LEU A 113 -15.36 -17.69 -17.46
CA LEU A 113 -16.48 -18.10 -16.61
C LEU A 113 -16.37 -19.60 -16.29
N GLU A 114 -17.31 -20.11 -15.49
CA GLU A 114 -17.42 -21.53 -15.19
C GLU A 114 -17.65 -22.35 -16.47
N GLN A 115 -18.47 -21.82 -17.38
CA GLN A 115 -18.72 -22.40 -18.68
C GLN A 115 -18.02 -21.66 -19.81
N PRO A 116 -17.67 -22.33 -20.92
CA PRO A 116 -17.05 -21.67 -22.06
C PRO A 116 -17.92 -20.51 -22.58
N VAL A 117 -17.29 -19.39 -22.89
CA VAL A 117 -17.95 -18.22 -23.48
C VAL A 117 -17.91 -18.31 -25.02
N ALA A 118 -18.92 -17.76 -25.67
CA ALA A 118 -18.97 -17.67 -27.12
C ALA A 118 -17.83 -16.77 -27.66
N ASP A 119 -17.42 -17.05 -28.89
CA ASP A 119 -16.53 -16.13 -29.61
C ASP A 119 -17.26 -14.81 -29.92
N GLY A 120 -16.51 -13.71 -30.01
CA GLY A 120 -17.03 -12.39 -30.28
C GLY A 120 -15.98 -11.50 -30.95
N GLU A 121 -16.38 -10.28 -31.26
CA GLU A 121 -15.47 -9.31 -31.86
C GLU A 121 -14.33 -8.98 -30.90
N MET A 122 -13.10 -9.11 -31.39
CA MET A 122 -11.88 -8.86 -30.61
C MET A 122 -11.28 -7.52 -31.05
N THR A 123 -10.88 -6.70 -30.09
CA THR A 123 -10.18 -5.43 -30.30
C THR A 123 -8.68 -5.57 -30.03
N PRO A 124 -7.80 -4.89 -30.81
CA PRO A 124 -6.37 -4.96 -30.58
C PRO A 124 -5.96 -4.26 -29.26
N VAL A 125 -5.07 -4.89 -28.50
CA VAL A 125 -4.34 -4.31 -27.39
C VAL A 125 -2.98 -3.86 -27.92
N ILE A 126 -2.67 -2.58 -27.78
CA ILE A 126 -1.54 -1.92 -28.45
C ILE A 126 -0.47 -1.57 -27.43
N ASN A 127 0.80 -1.73 -27.83
CA ASN A 127 1.95 -1.31 -27.05
C ASN A 127 2.02 0.23 -26.99
N PRO A 128 1.99 0.85 -25.79
CA PRO A 128 2.04 2.31 -25.65
C PRO A 128 3.36 2.91 -26.14
N ALA A 129 4.46 2.16 -26.14
CA ALA A 129 5.74 2.61 -26.66
C ALA A 129 5.81 2.55 -28.19
N GLU A 130 5.09 1.62 -28.82
CA GLU A 130 5.13 1.37 -30.26
C GLU A 130 3.75 1.02 -30.79
N PRO A 131 2.93 1.99 -31.24
CA PRO A 131 1.55 1.77 -31.64
C PRO A 131 1.34 0.80 -32.82
N LYS A 132 2.40 0.44 -33.53
CA LYS A 132 2.36 -0.60 -34.58
C LYS A 132 2.48 -2.01 -34.03
N ASP A 133 2.94 -2.17 -32.79
CA ASP A 133 3.04 -3.44 -32.10
C ASP A 133 1.69 -3.81 -31.46
N ILE A 134 0.98 -4.73 -32.07
CA ILE A 134 -0.22 -5.34 -31.50
C ILE A 134 0.23 -6.44 -30.54
N VAL A 135 0.07 -6.20 -29.25
CA VAL A 135 0.47 -7.13 -28.18
C VAL A 135 -0.45 -8.35 -28.18
N GLY A 136 -1.73 -8.13 -28.37
CA GLY A 136 -2.74 -9.18 -28.37
C GLY A 136 -4.13 -8.64 -28.68
N TRP A 137 -5.15 -9.38 -28.30
CA TRP A 137 -6.54 -9.06 -28.62
C TRP A 137 -7.41 -9.22 -27.39
N GLY A 138 -8.29 -8.27 -27.14
CA GLY A 138 -9.22 -8.27 -26.02
C GLY A 138 -10.69 -8.26 -26.46
N ARG A 139 -11.56 -8.85 -25.66
CA ARG A 139 -13.02 -8.79 -25.82
C ARG A 139 -13.66 -8.45 -24.47
N GLU A 140 -14.56 -7.48 -24.47
CA GLU A 140 -15.35 -7.14 -23.29
C GLU A 140 -16.42 -8.20 -22.99
N ALA A 141 -16.77 -8.34 -21.72
CA ALA A 141 -17.90 -9.15 -21.29
C ALA A 141 -19.22 -8.53 -21.72
N THR A 142 -20.13 -9.35 -22.23
CA THR A 142 -21.49 -8.92 -22.52
C THR A 142 -22.33 -8.87 -21.24
N GLU A 143 -23.45 -8.15 -21.27
CA GLU A 143 -24.39 -8.05 -20.15
C GLU A 143 -24.87 -9.43 -19.68
N SER A 144 -25.12 -10.37 -20.62
CA SER A 144 -25.52 -11.73 -20.30
C SER A 144 -24.40 -12.56 -19.68
N GLU A 145 -23.15 -12.34 -20.07
CA GLU A 145 -21.98 -13.00 -19.46
C GLU A 145 -21.72 -12.48 -18.03
N VAL A 146 -21.93 -11.18 -17.80
CA VAL A 146 -21.87 -10.61 -16.44
C VAL A 146 -22.97 -11.22 -15.56
N GLU A 147 -24.19 -11.37 -16.07
CA GLU A 147 -25.30 -12.01 -15.36
C GLU A 147 -24.98 -13.48 -15.02
N GLN A 148 -24.41 -14.22 -15.98
CA GLN A 148 -23.98 -15.58 -15.74
C GLN A 148 -22.87 -15.67 -14.70
N ALA A 149 -21.88 -14.77 -14.76
CA ALA A 149 -20.80 -14.70 -13.79
C ALA A 149 -21.30 -14.44 -12.37
N LEU A 150 -22.26 -13.54 -12.20
CA LEU A 150 -22.91 -13.25 -10.94
C LEU A 150 -23.63 -14.49 -10.38
N GLN A 151 -24.36 -15.22 -11.22
CA GLN A 151 -25.02 -16.46 -10.80
C GLN A 151 -23.99 -17.55 -10.42
N ASN A 152 -22.94 -17.72 -11.19
CA ASN A 152 -21.86 -18.67 -10.90
C ASN A 152 -21.20 -18.33 -9.55
N ALA A 153 -20.87 -17.05 -9.32
CA ALA A 153 -20.23 -16.62 -8.08
C ALA A 153 -21.07 -16.92 -6.84
N VAL A 154 -22.42 -16.77 -6.92
CA VAL A 154 -23.35 -17.14 -5.85
C VAL A 154 -23.35 -18.66 -5.62
N ASN A 155 -23.39 -19.44 -6.68
CA ASN A 155 -23.43 -20.89 -6.60
C ASN A 155 -22.13 -21.48 -6.04
N GLN A 156 -20.98 -20.90 -6.44
CA GLN A 156 -19.67 -21.40 -6.07
C GLN A 156 -19.17 -20.86 -4.70
N ALA A 157 -19.72 -19.77 -4.19
CA ALA A 157 -19.30 -19.21 -2.90
C ALA A 157 -19.39 -20.23 -1.74
N PRO A 158 -20.49 -20.99 -1.53
CA PRO A 158 -20.54 -21.98 -0.47
C PRO A 158 -19.57 -23.16 -0.70
N VAL A 159 -19.33 -23.54 -1.96
CA VAL A 159 -18.39 -24.62 -2.32
C VAL A 159 -16.95 -24.22 -1.95
N TRP A 160 -16.56 -23.02 -2.33
CA TRP A 160 -15.23 -22.49 -2.01
C TRP A 160 -15.06 -22.26 -0.51
N PHE A 161 -16.06 -21.75 0.18
CA PHE A 161 -16.02 -21.62 1.63
C PHE A 161 -15.86 -22.95 2.35
N ALA A 162 -16.47 -24.03 1.84
CA ALA A 162 -16.33 -25.37 2.42
C ALA A 162 -14.89 -25.92 2.29
N THR A 163 -14.08 -25.42 1.36
CA THR A 163 -12.66 -25.77 1.24
C THR A 163 -11.91 -25.31 2.50
N PRO A 164 -11.17 -26.20 3.17
CA PRO A 164 -10.43 -25.86 4.39
C PRO A 164 -9.45 -24.70 4.17
N PRO A 165 -9.23 -23.82 5.16
CA PRO A 165 -8.30 -22.70 5.06
C PRO A 165 -6.89 -23.12 4.62
N GLN A 166 -6.40 -24.26 5.10
CA GLN A 166 -5.10 -24.82 4.77
C GLN A 166 -5.01 -25.23 3.30
N GLU A 167 -6.10 -25.73 2.73
CA GLU A 167 -6.16 -26.10 1.30
C GLU A 167 -6.24 -24.86 0.41
N ARG A 168 -7.04 -23.84 0.79
CA ARG A 168 -7.04 -22.54 0.11
C ARG A 168 -5.65 -21.92 0.11
N ALA A 169 -4.95 -21.97 1.26
CA ALA A 169 -3.56 -21.50 1.38
C ALA A 169 -2.62 -22.27 0.44
N ALA A 170 -2.72 -23.61 0.40
CA ALA A 170 -1.89 -24.44 -0.48
C ALA A 170 -2.12 -24.14 -1.97
N ILE A 171 -3.36 -23.87 -2.37
CA ILE A 171 -3.69 -23.46 -3.74
C ILE A 171 -3.01 -22.12 -4.09
N LEU A 172 -3.12 -21.12 -3.21
CA LEU A 172 -2.47 -19.81 -3.42
C LEU A 172 -0.94 -19.91 -3.45
N GLN A 173 -0.36 -20.77 -2.64
CA GLN A 173 1.09 -21.04 -2.68
C GLN A 173 1.52 -21.70 -3.99
N ARG A 174 0.72 -22.64 -4.54
CA ARG A 174 0.99 -23.20 -5.88
C ARG A 174 0.89 -22.13 -6.97
N ALA A 175 -0.09 -21.23 -6.87
CA ALA A 175 -0.19 -20.09 -7.79
C ALA A 175 1.05 -19.20 -7.75
N ALA A 176 1.62 -18.96 -6.55
CA ALA A 176 2.86 -18.21 -6.38
C ALA A 176 4.04 -18.88 -7.10
N VAL A 177 4.19 -20.20 -6.95
CA VAL A 177 5.25 -20.97 -7.63
C VAL A 177 5.07 -20.91 -9.15
N LEU A 178 3.86 -21.15 -9.65
CA LEU A 178 3.57 -21.08 -11.10
C LEU A 178 3.83 -19.67 -11.67
N MET A 179 3.56 -18.63 -10.89
CA MET A 179 3.83 -17.25 -11.30
C MET A 179 5.34 -16.95 -11.36
N GLU A 180 6.13 -17.48 -10.44
CA GLU A 180 7.59 -17.40 -10.50
C GLU A 180 8.16 -18.20 -11.69
N ASP A 181 7.67 -19.41 -11.94
CA ASP A 181 8.10 -20.24 -13.07
C ASP A 181 7.81 -19.56 -14.42
N GLN A 182 6.72 -18.82 -14.52
CA GLN A 182 6.31 -18.06 -15.71
C GLN A 182 6.82 -16.59 -15.71
N MET A 183 7.69 -16.20 -14.78
CA MET A 183 8.13 -14.80 -14.58
C MET A 183 8.60 -14.13 -15.87
N GLN A 184 9.46 -14.77 -16.65
CA GLN A 184 10.01 -14.18 -17.88
C GLN A 184 8.94 -13.91 -18.94
N GLN A 185 7.94 -14.77 -19.02
CA GLN A 185 6.79 -14.61 -19.90
C GLN A 185 5.91 -13.44 -19.47
N LEU A 186 5.63 -13.35 -18.17
CA LEU A 186 4.86 -12.25 -17.57
C LEU A 186 5.57 -10.91 -17.73
N ILE A 187 6.89 -10.87 -17.52
CA ILE A 187 7.72 -9.67 -17.76
C ILE A 187 7.55 -9.19 -19.21
N GLY A 188 7.66 -10.10 -20.20
CA GLY A 188 7.51 -9.74 -21.62
C GLY A 188 6.15 -9.09 -21.92
N LEU A 189 5.10 -9.61 -21.30
CA LEU A 189 3.75 -9.07 -21.47
C LEU A 189 3.60 -7.71 -20.77
N LEU A 190 4.07 -7.56 -19.53
CA LEU A 190 4.05 -6.29 -18.78
C LEU A 190 4.81 -5.16 -19.48
N VAL A 191 5.97 -5.48 -20.08
CA VAL A 191 6.77 -4.52 -20.85
C VAL A 191 6.00 -3.99 -22.05
N ARG A 192 5.32 -4.87 -22.81
CA ARG A 192 4.62 -4.50 -24.03
C ARG A 192 3.23 -3.93 -23.79
N GLU A 193 2.44 -4.51 -22.88
CA GLU A 193 1.05 -4.07 -22.64
C GLU A 193 0.98 -2.84 -21.73
N ALA A 194 1.78 -2.80 -20.67
CA ALA A 194 1.73 -1.73 -19.67
C ALA A 194 2.89 -0.71 -19.76
N GLY A 195 3.79 -0.87 -20.73
CA GLY A 195 4.92 0.06 -20.92
C GLY A 195 5.93 0.06 -19.77
N LYS A 196 6.06 -1.05 -19.02
CA LYS A 196 6.95 -1.16 -17.86
C LYS A 196 8.39 -1.47 -18.25
N THR A 197 9.35 -0.83 -17.59
CA THR A 197 10.75 -1.24 -17.68
C THR A 197 10.96 -2.63 -17.07
N PHE A 198 12.06 -3.31 -17.41
CA PHE A 198 12.33 -4.64 -16.88
C PHE A 198 12.38 -4.67 -15.35
N SER A 199 13.00 -3.68 -14.72
CA SER A 199 13.05 -3.57 -13.25
C SER A 199 11.66 -3.45 -12.64
N ASN A 200 10.79 -2.64 -13.24
CA ASN A 200 9.39 -2.48 -12.80
C ASN A 200 8.57 -3.75 -13.03
N ALA A 201 8.75 -4.43 -14.16
CA ALA A 201 8.04 -5.67 -14.45
C ALA A 201 8.47 -6.81 -13.51
N ILE A 202 9.76 -6.93 -13.20
CA ILE A 202 10.27 -7.88 -12.19
C ILE A 202 9.65 -7.58 -10.82
N ALA A 203 9.68 -6.31 -10.39
CA ALA A 203 9.12 -5.90 -9.11
C ALA A 203 7.62 -6.23 -9.02
N GLU A 204 6.88 -6.07 -10.11
CA GLU A 204 5.45 -6.35 -10.16
C GLU A 204 5.13 -7.85 -10.06
N VAL A 205 5.86 -8.71 -10.76
CA VAL A 205 5.70 -10.17 -10.61
C VAL A 205 6.01 -10.59 -9.16
N ARG A 206 7.10 -10.07 -8.59
CA ARG A 206 7.47 -10.34 -7.21
C ARG A 206 6.39 -9.91 -6.22
N GLU A 207 5.82 -8.72 -6.39
CA GLU A 207 4.75 -8.21 -5.53
C GLU A 207 3.50 -9.09 -5.61
N ALA A 208 3.12 -9.55 -6.79
CA ALA A 208 2.01 -10.50 -6.98
C ALA A 208 2.25 -11.82 -6.23
N VAL A 209 3.46 -12.39 -6.36
CA VAL A 209 3.89 -13.60 -5.65
C VAL A 209 3.88 -13.38 -4.14
N ASP A 210 4.38 -12.23 -3.67
CA ASP A 210 4.39 -11.89 -2.25
C ASP A 210 2.98 -11.76 -1.67
N PHE A 211 2.01 -11.21 -2.39
CA PHE A 211 0.59 -11.19 -1.98
C PHE A 211 0.02 -12.60 -1.82
N LEU A 212 0.28 -13.48 -2.78
CA LEU A 212 -0.16 -14.88 -2.71
C LEU A 212 0.40 -15.58 -1.47
N HIS A 213 1.70 -15.46 -1.22
CA HIS A 213 2.33 -16.04 -0.02
C HIS A 213 1.84 -15.42 1.29
N TYR A 214 1.69 -14.09 1.34
CA TYR A 214 1.31 -13.39 2.55
C TYR A 214 -0.10 -13.78 3.02
N TYR A 215 -1.09 -13.72 2.11
CA TYR A 215 -2.46 -14.07 2.46
C TYR A 215 -2.65 -15.59 2.66
N ALA A 216 -1.91 -16.42 1.93
CA ALA A 216 -1.88 -17.86 2.20
C ALA A 216 -1.36 -18.18 3.61
N GLY A 217 -0.28 -17.51 4.03
CA GLY A 217 0.25 -17.66 5.39
C GLY A 217 -0.77 -17.26 6.45
N GLN A 218 -1.38 -16.07 6.29
CA GLN A 218 -2.36 -15.57 7.25
C GLN A 218 -3.59 -16.49 7.36
N VAL A 219 -4.15 -16.95 6.24
CA VAL A 219 -5.34 -17.81 6.28
C VAL A 219 -5.02 -19.20 6.83
N ARG A 220 -3.84 -19.76 6.53
CA ARG A 220 -3.38 -21.03 7.08
C ARG A 220 -3.28 -21.01 8.59
N ASP A 221 -2.75 -19.91 9.14
CA ASP A 221 -2.35 -19.81 10.54
C ASP A 221 -3.46 -19.26 11.44
N ASP A 222 -4.34 -18.39 10.93
CA ASP A 222 -5.29 -17.61 11.72
C ASP A 222 -6.76 -17.99 11.48
N PHE A 223 -7.10 -18.66 10.37
CA PHE A 223 -8.50 -18.86 9.99
C PHE A 223 -9.01 -20.27 10.27
N ASP A 224 -10.30 -20.30 10.60
CA ASP A 224 -11.10 -21.50 10.82
C ASP A 224 -12.49 -21.27 10.22
N ASN A 225 -12.97 -22.21 9.40
CA ASN A 225 -14.27 -22.12 8.74
C ASN A 225 -15.48 -22.16 9.71
N GLU A 226 -15.28 -22.63 10.96
CA GLU A 226 -16.35 -22.59 11.97
C GLU A 226 -16.62 -21.17 12.47
N THR A 227 -15.56 -20.36 12.56
CA THR A 227 -15.59 -19.03 13.20
C THR A 227 -15.40 -17.87 12.23
N HIS A 228 -14.72 -18.08 11.10
CA HIS A 228 -14.48 -17.05 10.08
C HIS A 228 -15.39 -17.28 8.88
N ARG A 229 -16.39 -16.42 8.68
CA ARG A 229 -17.37 -16.51 7.60
C ARG A 229 -17.09 -15.46 6.55
N PRO A 230 -16.91 -15.83 5.26
CA PRO A 230 -16.69 -14.88 4.17
C PRO A 230 -17.93 -14.02 3.90
N LEU A 231 -17.75 -12.95 3.16
CA LEU A 231 -18.85 -12.10 2.66
C LEU A 231 -19.71 -12.85 1.63
N GLY A 232 -19.08 -13.60 0.72
CA GLY A 232 -19.71 -14.24 -0.43
C GLY A 232 -19.11 -13.71 -1.75
N PRO A 233 -19.90 -13.41 -2.79
CA PRO A 233 -19.41 -12.83 -4.03
C PRO A 233 -18.79 -11.43 -3.81
N VAL A 234 -17.52 -11.26 -4.20
CA VAL A 234 -16.77 -10.01 -4.10
C VAL A 234 -16.32 -9.56 -5.48
N VAL A 235 -16.52 -8.29 -5.78
CA VAL A 235 -16.00 -7.64 -7.00
C VAL A 235 -14.63 -7.07 -6.73
N CYS A 236 -13.64 -7.43 -7.56
CA CYS A 236 -12.28 -6.87 -7.54
C CYS A 236 -12.08 -6.04 -8.80
N ILE A 237 -11.93 -4.73 -8.66
CA ILE A 237 -11.67 -3.76 -9.74
C ILE A 237 -10.26 -3.24 -9.57
N SER A 238 -9.37 -3.59 -10.49
CA SER A 238 -7.94 -3.25 -10.42
C SER A 238 -7.54 -2.20 -11.44
N PRO A 239 -6.45 -1.45 -11.17
CA PRO A 239 -5.95 -0.41 -12.04
C PRO A 239 -5.01 -0.97 -13.13
N TRP A 240 -4.70 -0.15 -14.13
CA TRP A 240 -3.77 -0.50 -15.21
C TRP A 240 -2.29 -0.32 -14.84
N ASN A 241 -1.96 0.48 -13.82
CA ASN A 241 -0.57 0.79 -13.47
C ASN A 241 0.13 -0.30 -12.66
N PHE A 242 -0.63 -1.19 -12.00
CA PHE A 242 -0.17 -2.44 -11.40
C PHE A 242 -1.10 -3.59 -11.80
N PRO A 243 -1.12 -3.93 -13.10
CA PRO A 243 -2.15 -4.78 -13.68
C PRO A 243 -2.03 -6.26 -13.28
N LEU A 244 -0.88 -6.69 -12.78
CA LEU A 244 -0.66 -8.04 -12.24
C LEU A 244 -0.65 -8.02 -10.71
N ALA A 245 0.12 -7.13 -10.08
CA ALA A 245 0.34 -7.14 -8.63
C ALA A 245 -0.91 -6.79 -7.84
N ILE A 246 -1.53 -5.63 -8.11
CA ILE A 246 -2.75 -5.21 -7.41
C ILE A 246 -3.92 -6.12 -7.80
N PHE A 247 -4.04 -6.50 -9.06
CA PHE A 247 -5.05 -7.45 -9.54
C PHE A 247 -4.97 -8.77 -8.75
N THR A 248 -3.78 -9.38 -8.70
CA THR A 248 -3.55 -10.62 -7.95
C THR A 248 -3.76 -10.43 -6.45
N GLY A 249 -3.29 -9.31 -5.89
CA GLY A 249 -3.40 -9.01 -4.45
C GLY A 249 -4.85 -8.93 -3.97
N GLN A 250 -5.74 -8.25 -4.71
CA GLN A 250 -7.16 -8.19 -4.41
C GLN A 250 -7.81 -9.58 -4.47
N ILE A 251 -7.56 -10.31 -5.56
CA ILE A 251 -8.13 -11.65 -5.79
C ILE A 251 -7.62 -12.64 -4.73
N ALA A 252 -6.30 -12.64 -4.47
CA ALA A 252 -5.70 -13.53 -3.48
C ALA A 252 -6.27 -13.31 -2.07
N ALA A 253 -6.47 -12.04 -1.67
CA ALA A 253 -7.08 -11.71 -0.39
C ALA A 253 -8.53 -12.22 -0.30
N ALA A 254 -9.33 -11.98 -1.34
CA ALA A 254 -10.72 -12.41 -1.39
C ALA A 254 -10.84 -13.95 -1.37
N LEU A 255 -10.03 -14.65 -2.18
CA LEU A 255 -9.98 -16.13 -2.22
C LEU A 255 -9.50 -16.71 -0.88
N ALA A 256 -8.43 -16.16 -0.29
CA ALA A 256 -7.93 -16.59 1.00
C ALA A 256 -9.01 -16.54 2.09
N ALA A 257 -9.75 -15.42 2.14
CA ALA A 257 -10.85 -15.24 3.07
C ALA A 257 -12.07 -16.15 2.81
N GLY A 258 -12.10 -16.89 1.68
CA GLY A 258 -13.17 -17.83 1.33
C GLY A 258 -14.27 -17.26 0.44
N ASN A 259 -14.05 -16.09 -0.16
CA ASN A 259 -15.02 -15.44 -1.07
C ASN A 259 -14.88 -15.97 -2.50
N SER A 260 -15.97 -15.98 -3.27
CA SER A 260 -15.91 -16.05 -4.74
C SER A 260 -15.62 -14.66 -5.32
N VAL A 261 -14.95 -14.62 -6.49
CA VAL A 261 -14.38 -13.39 -7.04
C VAL A 261 -14.87 -13.13 -8.46
N LEU A 262 -15.34 -11.91 -8.67
CA LEU A 262 -15.66 -11.32 -9.96
C LEU A 262 -14.56 -10.28 -10.28
N ALA A 263 -13.57 -10.69 -11.08
CA ALA A 263 -12.38 -9.88 -11.34
C ALA A 263 -12.54 -9.03 -12.60
N LYS A 264 -12.57 -7.72 -12.43
CA LYS A 264 -12.60 -6.73 -13.52
C LYS A 264 -11.24 -6.01 -13.62
N PRO A 265 -10.40 -6.37 -14.58
CA PRO A 265 -9.16 -5.63 -14.83
C PRO A 265 -9.44 -4.26 -15.46
N ALA A 266 -8.44 -3.40 -15.50
CA ALA A 266 -8.49 -2.19 -16.32
C ALA A 266 -8.52 -2.54 -17.82
N GLU A 267 -9.15 -1.70 -18.60
CA GLU A 267 -9.32 -1.89 -20.04
C GLU A 267 -8.00 -1.98 -20.79
N GLN A 268 -7.03 -1.18 -20.36
CA GLN A 268 -5.70 -1.06 -20.98
C GLN A 268 -4.82 -2.30 -20.80
N THR A 269 -5.10 -3.15 -19.80
CA THR A 269 -4.18 -4.21 -19.34
C THR A 269 -4.90 -5.54 -19.09
N SER A 270 -5.76 -5.92 -20.01
CA SER A 270 -6.57 -7.13 -19.88
C SER A 270 -5.79 -8.43 -20.16
N LEU A 271 -4.72 -8.39 -20.96
CA LEU A 271 -3.96 -9.58 -21.34
C LEU A 271 -3.19 -10.15 -20.15
N ILE A 272 -2.47 -9.31 -19.41
CA ILE A 272 -1.73 -9.76 -18.23
C ILE A 272 -2.68 -10.27 -17.14
N ALA A 273 -3.83 -9.63 -16.97
CA ALA A 273 -4.88 -10.06 -16.05
C ALA A 273 -5.41 -11.47 -16.42
N ALA A 274 -5.61 -11.73 -17.71
CA ALA A 274 -6.01 -13.06 -18.19
C ALA A 274 -4.98 -14.14 -17.85
N GLN A 275 -3.68 -13.82 -17.93
CA GLN A 275 -2.62 -14.74 -17.50
C GLN A 275 -2.65 -14.95 -15.98
N GLY A 276 -2.89 -13.93 -15.17
CA GLY A 276 -3.06 -14.05 -13.73
C GLY A 276 -4.20 -15.02 -13.37
N ILE A 277 -5.35 -14.92 -14.05
CA ILE A 277 -6.47 -15.87 -13.86
C ILE A 277 -6.12 -17.28 -14.33
N ALA A 278 -5.44 -17.43 -15.48
CA ALA A 278 -5.02 -18.74 -15.97
C ALA A 278 -4.13 -19.47 -14.95
N ILE A 279 -3.17 -18.75 -14.34
CA ILE A 279 -2.29 -19.28 -13.28
C ILE A 279 -3.10 -19.71 -12.03
N LEU A 280 -4.09 -18.92 -11.61
CA LEU A 280 -4.94 -19.29 -10.47
C LEU A 280 -5.76 -20.55 -10.72
N LEU A 281 -6.32 -20.70 -11.94
CA LEU A 281 -7.06 -21.89 -12.35
C LEU A 281 -6.13 -23.12 -12.45
N GLU A 282 -4.94 -22.97 -13.01
CA GLU A 282 -3.90 -24.02 -13.07
C GLU A 282 -3.46 -24.46 -11.67
N ALA A 283 -3.37 -23.52 -10.72
CA ALA A 283 -3.05 -23.80 -9.32
C ALA A 283 -4.16 -24.58 -8.59
N GLY A 284 -5.37 -24.64 -9.15
CA GLY A 284 -6.47 -25.40 -8.61
C GLY A 284 -7.60 -24.58 -7.99
N VAL A 285 -7.68 -23.28 -8.26
CA VAL A 285 -8.90 -22.51 -7.96
C VAL A 285 -10.02 -23.02 -8.90
N PRO A 286 -11.17 -23.46 -8.38
CA PRO A 286 -12.22 -24.01 -9.25
C PRO A 286 -12.78 -22.95 -10.22
N PRO A 287 -13.12 -23.33 -11.47
CA PRO A 287 -13.89 -22.47 -12.37
C PRO A 287 -15.18 -21.96 -11.71
N GLY A 288 -15.54 -20.72 -11.94
CA GLY A 288 -16.70 -20.06 -11.32
C GLY A 288 -16.45 -19.49 -9.92
N VAL A 289 -15.42 -19.95 -9.19
CA VAL A 289 -14.95 -19.31 -7.94
C VAL A 289 -14.20 -18.01 -8.25
N VAL A 290 -13.33 -18.02 -9.25
CA VAL A 290 -12.69 -16.81 -9.80
C VAL A 290 -13.08 -16.67 -11.27
N GLN A 291 -13.58 -15.51 -11.64
CA GLN A 291 -14.05 -15.25 -13.00
C GLN A 291 -13.49 -13.91 -13.50
N LEU A 292 -13.01 -13.90 -14.77
CA LEU A 292 -12.47 -12.71 -15.43
C LEU A 292 -13.56 -12.04 -16.25
N LEU A 293 -13.75 -10.74 -16.02
CA LEU A 293 -14.76 -9.93 -16.71
C LEU A 293 -14.11 -8.66 -17.27
N PRO A 294 -13.38 -8.75 -18.41
CA PRO A 294 -12.85 -7.57 -19.08
C PRO A 294 -14.00 -6.66 -19.53
N GLY A 295 -13.80 -5.36 -19.46
CA GLY A 295 -14.77 -4.39 -19.92
C GLY A 295 -14.65 -3.05 -19.22
N ARG A 296 -15.39 -2.06 -19.70
CA ARG A 296 -15.34 -0.70 -19.17
C ARG A 296 -15.96 -0.58 -17.79
N GLY A 297 -15.52 0.46 -17.07
CA GLY A 297 -16.09 0.81 -15.78
C GLY A 297 -17.58 1.12 -15.84
N GLU A 298 -17.98 1.86 -16.88
CA GLU A 298 -19.36 2.35 -17.08
C GLU A 298 -20.35 1.24 -17.47
N THR A 299 -19.87 0.12 -18.02
CA THR A 299 -20.69 -1.02 -18.41
C THR A 299 -20.55 -2.16 -17.43
N VAL A 300 -19.49 -2.95 -17.54
CA VAL A 300 -19.25 -4.14 -16.71
C VAL A 300 -19.10 -3.78 -15.21
N GLY A 301 -18.31 -2.73 -14.91
CA GLY A 301 -18.12 -2.27 -13.53
C GLY A 301 -19.42 -1.81 -12.88
N ALA A 302 -20.22 -1.01 -13.60
CA ALA A 302 -21.51 -0.51 -13.12
C ALA A 302 -22.52 -1.63 -12.88
N GLN A 303 -22.64 -2.59 -13.83
CA GLN A 303 -23.53 -3.74 -13.69
C GLN A 303 -23.15 -4.59 -12.46
N LEU A 304 -21.85 -4.91 -12.29
CA LEU A 304 -21.38 -5.70 -11.15
C LEU A 304 -21.65 -5.04 -9.81
N THR A 305 -21.34 -3.75 -9.69
CA THR A 305 -21.43 -3.05 -8.40
C THR A 305 -22.86 -2.69 -8.00
N ALA A 306 -23.79 -2.58 -8.95
CA ALA A 306 -25.21 -2.36 -8.71
C ALA A 306 -25.95 -3.63 -8.27
N ASP A 307 -25.42 -4.83 -8.55
CA ASP A 307 -26.12 -6.09 -8.32
C ASP A 307 -26.20 -6.47 -6.84
N ALA A 308 -27.40 -6.87 -6.40
CA ALA A 308 -27.67 -7.19 -4.99
C ALA A 308 -26.96 -8.48 -4.50
N ARG A 309 -26.49 -9.34 -5.40
CA ARG A 309 -25.72 -10.56 -5.07
C ARG A 309 -24.29 -10.26 -4.65
N VAL A 310 -23.75 -9.10 -5.02
CA VAL A 310 -22.40 -8.65 -4.64
C VAL A 310 -22.38 -8.24 -3.18
N ARG A 311 -21.49 -8.81 -2.41
CA ARG A 311 -21.38 -8.67 -0.95
C ARG A 311 -20.19 -7.83 -0.49
N GLY A 312 -19.29 -7.47 -1.38
CA GLY A 312 -18.14 -6.61 -1.12
C GLY A 312 -17.53 -6.09 -2.41
N VAL A 313 -16.91 -4.94 -2.35
CA VAL A 313 -16.21 -4.31 -3.47
C VAL A 313 -14.81 -3.94 -3.04
N MET A 314 -13.82 -4.39 -3.82
CA MET A 314 -12.43 -3.99 -3.71
C MET A 314 -12.08 -3.17 -4.96
N PHE A 315 -11.53 -2.00 -4.77
CA PHE A 315 -11.25 -1.05 -5.83
C PHE A 315 -9.89 -0.40 -5.64
N THR A 316 -9.15 -0.28 -6.73
CA THR A 316 -7.97 0.60 -6.79
C THR A 316 -8.05 1.41 -8.08
N GLY A 317 -7.97 2.75 -7.96
CA GLY A 317 -8.11 3.66 -9.10
C GLY A 317 -8.27 5.12 -8.66
N SER A 318 -9.05 5.92 -9.41
CA SER A 318 -9.24 7.33 -9.10
C SER A 318 -10.19 7.56 -7.93
N THR A 319 -10.00 8.67 -7.22
CA THR A 319 -10.85 9.10 -6.09
C THR A 319 -12.30 9.32 -6.54
N GLU A 320 -12.50 9.85 -7.76
CA GLU A 320 -13.82 10.10 -8.32
C GLU A 320 -14.60 8.80 -8.52
N VAL A 321 -13.95 7.76 -9.06
CA VAL A 321 -14.60 6.46 -9.26
C VAL A 321 -14.87 5.78 -7.92
N ALA A 322 -13.96 5.85 -6.95
CA ALA A 322 -14.19 5.32 -5.60
C ALA A 322 -15.43 5.95 -4.94
N THR A 323 -15.58 7.27 -5.06
CA THR A 323 -16.75 8.00 -4.56
C THR A 323 -18.04 7.58 -5.26
N LEU A 324 -17.99 7.37 -6.59
CA LEU A 324 -19.11 6.85 -7.35
C LEU A 324 -19.52 5.46 -6.88
N LEU A 325 -18.56 4.57 -6.69
CA LEU A 325 -18.81 3.21 -6.17
C LEU A 325 -19.42 3.25 -4.78
N GLN A 326 -18.93 4.10 -3.88
CA GLN A 326 -19.54 4.28 -2.56
C GLN A 326 -21.01 4.69 -2.65
N ARG A 327 -21.31 5.68 -3.49
CA ARG A 327 -22.68 6.16 -3.70
C ARG A 327 -23.60 5.04 -4.22
N ASN A 328 -23.12 4.24 -5.16
CA ASN A 328 -23.88 3.12 -5.71
C ASN A 328 -24.20 2.05 -4.67
N ILE A 329 -23.21 1.61 -3.89
CA ILE A 329 -23.41 0.56 -2.89
C ILE A 329 -24.15 1.05 -1.63
N ALA A 330 -24.11 2.36 -1.33
CA ALA A 330 -24.79 2.94 -0.16
C ALA A 330 -26.32 2.85 -0.25
N THR A 331 -26.88 2.68 -1.45
CA THR A 331 -28.33 2.57 -1.69
C THR A 331 -28.92 1.24 -1.23
N ARG A 332 -28.08 0.26 -0.86
CA ARG A 332 -28.48 -1.09 -0.49
C ARG A 332 -27.74 -1.64 0.71
N LEU A 333 -28.34 -2.60 1.37
CA LEU A 333 -27.76 -3.38 2.45
C LEU A 333 -27.64 -4.86 2.03
N ASP A 334 -26.82 -5.63 2.74
CA ASP A 334 -26.76 -7.07 2.56
C ASP A 334 -28.04 -7.76 3.07
N ALA A 335 -28.19 -9.07 2.87
CA ALA A 335 -29.34 -9.84 3.31
C ALA A 335 -29.49 -9.86 4.85
N GLN A 336 -28.47 -9.48 5.60
CA GLN A 336 -28.46 -9.36 7.05
C GLN A 336 -28.70 -7.90 7.51
N GLY A 337 -29.02 -6.99 6.60
CA GLY A 337 -29.27 -5.58 6.89
C GLY A 337 -28.00 -4.78 7.19
N ARG A 338 -26.83 -5.19 6.70
CA ARG A 338 -25.54 -4.51 6.94
C ARG A 338 -25.05 -3.78 5.69
N PRO A 339 -24.31 -2.68 5.85
CA PRO A 339 -23.67 -1.97 4.73
C PRO A 339 -22.72 -2.88 3.96
N ILE A 340 -22.69 -2.74 2.62
CA ILE A 340 -21.76 -3.45 1.76
C ILE A 340 -20.35 -2.89 1.98
N PRO A 341 -19.32 -3.71 2.32
CA PRO A 341 -17.97 -3.25 2.48
C PRO A 341 -17.37 -2.74 1.16
N LEU A 342 -16.75 -1.56 1.21
CA LEU A 342 -15.88 -1.02 0.18
C LEU A 342 -14.45 -0.95 0.75
N ILE A 343 -13.51 -1.58 0.07
CA ILE A 343 -12.07 -1.38 0.25
C ILE A 343 -11.59 -0.62 -0.98
N ALA A 344 -11.33 0.68 -0.81
CA ALA A 344 -10.88 1.56 -1.89
C ALA A 344 -9.49 2.10 -1.55
N GLU A 345 -8.59 2.00 -2.54
CA GLU A 345 -7.29 2.64 -2.55
C GLU A 345 -7.21 3.56 -3.77
N THR A 346 -6.83 4.81 -3.54
CA THR A 346 -6.88 5.85 -4.57
C THR A 346 -5.55 6.60 -4.67
N GLY A 347 -5.50 7.66 -5.47
CA GLY A 347 -4.31 8.46 -5.70
C GLY A 347 -3.85 9.27 -4.49
N GLY A 348 -2.78 10.04 -4.67
CA GLY A 348 -2.19 10.87 -3.62
C GLY A 348 -1.49 12.12 -4.15
N MET A 349 -1.58 13.22 -3.43
CA MET A 349 -0.74 14.40 -3.63
C MET A 349 0.53 14.28 -2.76
N ASN A 350 1.29 13.23 -3.05
CA ASN A 350 2.39 12.78 -2.22
C ASN A 350 3.52 13.81 -2.18
N ALA A 351 3.98 14.16 -0.98
CA ALA A 351 5.03 15.14 -0.76
C ALA A 351 6.32 14.50 -0.26
N MET A 352 7.45 15.18 -0.48
CA MET A 352 8.73 14.87 0.14
C MET A 352 9.28 16.15 0.76
N ILE A 353 9.50 16.15 2.06
CA ILE A 353 10.05 17.27 2.81
C ILE A 353 11.56 17.07 2.92
N VAL A 354 12.34 18.08 2.51
CA VAL A 354 13.80 18.05 2.52
C VAL A 354 14.30 19.28 3.26
N ASP A 355 15.00 19.10 4.37
CA ASP A 355 15.62 20.20 5.10
C ASP A 355 17.10 20.38 4.76
N SER A 356 17.72 21.43 5.27
CA SER A 356 19.11 21.81 5.00
C SER A 356 20.15 20.81 5.54
N SER A 357 19.77 19.85 6.36
CA SER A 357 20.63 18.81 6.90
C SER A 357 20.72 17.56 6.00
N ALA A 358 19.83 17.45 5.02
CA ALA A 358 19.75 16.30 4.13
C ALA A 358 21.00 16.15 3.25
N LEU A 359 21.34 14.94 2.88
CA LEU A 359 22.40 14.66 1.90
C LEU A 359 21.83 14.82 0.48
N THR A 360 22.24 15.89 -0.20
CA THR A 360 21.63 16.28 -1.49
C THR A 360 21.75 15.19 -2.56
N GLU A 361 22.87 14.48 -2.63
CA GLU A 361 23.10 13.39 -3.58
C GLU A 361 22.09 12.25 -3.38
N GLN A 362 21.83 11.88 -2.13
CA GLN A 362 20.80 10.88 -1.80
C GLN A 362 19.39 11.38 -2.14
N VAL A 363 19.10 12.64 -1.80
CA VAL A 363 17.82 13.28 -2.15
C VAL A 363 17.55 13.20 -3.65
N VAL A 364 18.55 13.54 -4.49
CA VAL A 364 18.38 13.53 -5.95
C VAL A 364 18.08 12.13 -6.46
N VAL A 365 18.82 11.12 -6.01
CA VAL A 365 18.57 9.71 -6.40
C VAL A 365 17.17 9.26 -5.99
N ASP A 366 16.79 9.53 -4.73
CA ASP A 366 15.50 9.12 -4.20
C ASP A 366 14.32 9.88 -4.84
N VAL A 367 14.53 11.15 -5.21
CA VAL A 367 13.54 11.96 -5.94
C VAL A 367 13.34 11.42 -7.36
N LEU A 368 14.43 11.12 -8.10
CA LEU A 368 14.32 10.53 -9.44
C LEU A 368 13.53 9.22 -9.41
N ALA A 369 13.88 8.33 -8.50
CA ALA A 369 13.17 7.06 -8.32
C ALA A 369 11.70 7.28 -7.93
N SER A 370 11.42 8.23 -7.04
CA SER A 370 10.07 8.46 -6.53
C SER A 370 9.14 9.18 -7.52
N ALA A 371 9.68 10.10 -8.34
CA ALA A 371 8.88 10.93 -9.22
C ALA A 371 8.75 10.39 -10.65
N PHE A 372 9.78 9.71 -11.16
CA PHE A 372 9.87 9.39 -12.59
C PHE A 372 9.91 7.90 -12.91
N ASP A 373 10.16 7.03 -11.94
CA ASP A 373 10.07 5.58 -12.14
C ASP A 373 8.66 5.20 -12.61
N SER A 374 8.57 4.28 -13.57
CA SER A 374 7.30 3.93 -14.24
C SER A 374 6.59 5.14 -14.89
N ALA A 375 7.36 6.13 -15.39
CA ALA A 375 6.85 7.41 -15.92
C ALA A 375 5.97 8.17 -14.89
N GLY A 376 6.27 8.09 -13.59
CA GLY A 376 5.48 8.69 -12.52
C GLY A 376 4.07 8.09 -12.35
N GLN A 377 3.79 6.94 -12.95
CA GLN A 377 2.47 6.30 -12.95
C GLN A 377 2.31 5.33 -11.78
N ARG A 378 2.62 5.78 -10.58
CA ARG A 378 2.40 5.06 -9.31
C ARG A 378 1.54 5.92 -8.38
N CYS A 379 0.62 5.29 -7.67
CA CYS A 379 -0.14 5.98 -6.61
C CYS A 379 0.79 6.57 -5.53
N SER A 380 1.92 5.90 -5.26
CA SER A 380 2.95 6.34 -4.31
C SER A 380 3.95 7.34 -4.89
N ALA A 381 3.87 7.71 -6.18
CA ALA A 381 4.86 8.59 -6.80
C ALA A 381 4.90 9.97 -6.15
N LEU A 382 6.11 10.51 -6.04
CA LEU A 382 6.34 11.87 -5.54
C LEU A 382 5.74 12.90 -6.49
N ARG A 383 4.80 13.71 -5.99
CA ARG A 383 4.14 14.77 -6.75
C ARG A 383 4.66 16.16 -6.40
N VAL A 384 5.03 16.38 -5.12
CA VAL A 384 5.48 17.68 -4.64
C VAL A 384 6.75 17.54 -3.80
N LEU A 385 7.85 18.05 -4.30
CA LEU A 385 9.12 18.15 -3.58
C LEU A 385 9.16 19.48 -2.82
N CYS A 386 9.17 19.41 -1.50
CA CYS A 386 9.23 20.57 -0.61
C CYS A 386 10.67 20.78 -0.15
N LEU A 387 11.34 21.81 -0.68
CA LEU A 387 12.75 22.12 -0.40
C LEU A 387 12.87 23.31 0.56
N GLN A 388 13.65 23.13 1.63
CA GLN A 388 14.04 24.27 2.47
C GLN A 388 14.88 25.26 1.66
N ASP A 389 14.61 26.57 1.82
CA ASP A 389 15.22 27.64 1.02
C ASP A 389 16.74 27.56 0.94
N ASP A 390 17.39 27.22 2.06
CA ASP A 390 18.86 27.18 2.18
C ASP A 390 19.55 26.22 1.20
N ILE A 391 18.88 25.15 0.78
CA ILE A 391 19.44 24.10 -0.11
C ILE A 391 18.74 24.03 -1.46
N ALA A 392 17.65 24.77 -1.66
CA ALA A 392 16.77 24.62 -2.82
C ALA A 392 17.53 24.80 -4.14
N GLU A 393 18.32 25.85 -4.30
CA GLU A 393 19.05 26.13 -5.55
C GLU A 393 20.08 25.03 -5.89
N HIS A 394 20.80 24.56 -4.87
CA HIS A 394 21.81 23.51 -5.06
C HIS A 394 21.14 22.18 -5.45
N THR A 395 20.10 21.81 -4.72
CA THR A 395 19.34 20.57 -4.99
C THR A 395 18.67 20.60 -6.36
N LEU A 396 18.05 21.72 -6.74
CA LEU A 396 17.40 21.87 -8.05
C LEU A 396 18.43 21.81 -9.21
N LYS A 397 19.62 22.41 -9.03
CA LYS A 397 20.70 22.33 -10.02
C LYS A 397 21.13 20.87 -10.24
N MET A 398 21.35 20.11 -9.17
CA MET A 398 21.72 18.70 -9.25
C MET A 398 20.59 17.86 -9.84
N LEU A 399 19.35 18.08 -9.42
CA LEU A 399 18.18 17.35 -9.89
C LEU A 399 17.96 17.55 -11.40
N ARG A 400 18.04 18.81 -11.88
CA ARG A 400 17.94 19.10 -13.32
C ARG A 400 19.05 18.40 -14.14
N GLY A 401 20.28 18.37 -13.61
CA GLY A 401 21.39 17.64 -14.22
C GLY A 401 21.13 16.14 -14.27
N ALA A 402 20.66 15.56 -13.19
CA ALA A 402 20.33 14.14 -13.12
C ALA A 402 19.12 13.77 -14.00
N MET A 403 18.09 14.61 -14.08
CA MET A 403 16.97 14.42 -15.00
C MET A 403 17.42 14.42 -16.47
N ALA A 404 18.40 15.22 -16.84
CA ALA A 404 18.96 15.26 -18.21
C ALA A 404 19.71 13.97 -18.59
N GLU A 405 20.18 13.19 -17.62
CA GLU A 405 20.83 11.91 -17.85
C GLU A 405 19.84 10.73 -17.97
N CYS A 406 18.58 10.89 -17.52
CA CYS A 406 17.55 9.85 -17.65
C CYS A 406 17.25 9.55 -19.11
N ARG A 407 17.21 8.27 -19.46
CA ARG A 407 16.92 7.79 -20.82
C ARG A 407 15.43 7.42 -20.93
N MET A 408 14.69 8.21 -21.67
CA MET A 408 13.32 7.90 -22.04
C MET A 408 13.30 7.09 -23.35
N GLY A 409 12.49 6.05 -23.42
CA GLY A 409 12.39 5.23 -24.64
C GLY A 409 11.58 3.95 -24.46
N ASN A 410 11.68 3.06 -25.45
CA ASN A 410 11.01 1.76 -25.42
C ASN A 410 11.50 0.92 -24.25
N PRO A 411 10.63 0.52 -23.33
CA PRO A 411 10.98 -0.25 -22.12
C PRO A 411 11.49 -1.67 -22.41
N GLY A 412 11.36 -2.16 -23.64
CA GLY A 412 12.00 -3.39 -24.11
C GLY A 412 13.53 -3.30 -24.22
N ARG A 413 14.11 -2.14 -23.95
CA ARG A 413 15.58 -1.93 -23.92
C ARG A 413 16.06 -1.78 -22.48
N LEU A 414 17.12 -2.49 -22.11
CA LEU A 414 17.73 -2.42 -20.76
C LEU A 414 18.24 -1.00 -20.40
N THR A 415 18.52 -0.18 -21.40
CA THR A 415 19.02 1.19 -21.22
C THR A 415 17.93 2.21 -20.94
N THR A 416 16.66 1.82 -20.99
CA THR A 416 15.53 2.72 -20.75
C THR A 416 15.28 2.85 -19.25
N ASP A 417 15.32 4.09 -18.76
CA ASP A 417 14.96 4.45 -17.39
C ASP A 417 13.48 4.79 -17.25
N ILE A 418 12.93 5.49 -18.27
CA ILE A 418 11.55 6.00 -18.25
C ILE A 418 10.84 5.54 -19.52
N GLY A 419 9.77 4.76 -19.35
CA GLY A 419 8.89 4.28 -20.41
C GLY A 419 7.79 5.29 -20.81
N PRO A 420 6.81 4.84 -21.62
CA PRO A 420 5.65 5.66 -22.01
C PRO A 420 4.65 5.81 -20.86
N VAL A 421 3.73 6.77 -20.99
CA VAL A 421 2.47 6.76 -20.26
C VAL A 421 1.50 5.80 -20.94
N ILE A 422 0.48 5.34 -20.21
CA ILE A 422 -0.35 4.18 -20.60
C ILE A 422 -1.09 4.38 -21.94
N ASP A 423 -1.59 5.58 -22.20
CA ASP A 423 -2.36 5.85 -23.42
C ASP A 423 -2.30 7.33 -23.82
N SER A 424 -2.94 7.66 -24.96
CA SER A 424 -2.98 9.00 -25.52
C SER A 424 -3.80 9.99 -24.70
N GLU A 425 -4.80 9.50 -23.95
CA GLU A 425 -5.61 10.35 -23.07
C GLU A 425 -4.79 10.81 -21.87
N ALA A 426 -4.07 9.91 -21.23
CA ALA A 426 -3.14 10.22 -20.16
C ALA A 426 -2.08 11.22 -20.61
N LYS A 427 -1.46 10.99 -21.78
CA LYS A 427 -0.51 11.93 -22.40
C LYS A 427 -1.12 13.33 -22.58
N ALA A 428 -2.29 13.43 -23.20
CA ALA A 428 -2.95 14.71 -23.46
C ALA A 428 -3.31 15.46 -22.15
N ASN A 429 -3.74 14.75 -21.13
CA ASN A 429 -4.06 15.33 -19.81
C ASN A 429 -2.83 15.90 -19.12
N ILE A 430 -1.70 15.19 -19.15
CA ILE A 430 -0.43 15.62 -18.56
C ILE A 430 0.12 16.83 -19.34
N GLU A 431 0.15 16.78 -20.67
CA GLU A 431 0.63 17.88 -21.50
C GLU A 431 -0.23 19.14 -21.31
N ARG A 432 -1.53 18.99 -21.17
CA ARG A 432 -2.44 20.11 -20.86
C ARG A 432 -2.10 20.76 -19.52
N HIS A 433 -1.81 19.97 -18.49
CA HIS A 433 -1.37 20.50 -17.20
C HIS A 433 -0.07 21.30 -17.32
N ILE A 434 0.93 20.77 -18.02
CA ILE A 434 2.22 21.44 -18.24
C ILE A 434 2.00 22.79 -18.96
N GLN A 435 1.17 22.82 -19.99
CA GLN A 435 0.84 24.06 -20.73
C GLN A 435 0.09 25.06 -19.85
N THR A 436 -0.83 24.59 -19.00
CA THR A 436 -1.56 25.43 -18.05
C THR A 436 -0.60 26.12 -17.07
N MET A 437 0.39 25.38 -16.55
CA MET A 437 1.38 25.94 -15.61
C MET A 437 2.32 26.93 -16.31
N ARG A 438 2.71 26.68 -17.56
CA ARG A 438 3.43 27.68 -18.38
C ARG A 438 2.62 28.95 -18.60
N ALA A 439 1.34 28.82 -18.92
CA ALA A 439 0.45 29.96 -19.13
C ALA A 439 0.22 30.77 -17.84
N LYS A 440 0.28 30.12 -16.68
CA LYS A 440 0.30 30.77 -15.34
C LYS A 440 1.64 31.47 -15.03
N GLY A 441 2.64 31.36 -15.91
CA GLY A 441 3.98 31.95 -15.70
C GLY A 441 4.87 31.17 -14.75
N ARG A 442 4.55 29.90 -14.45
CA ARG A 442 5.39 29.08 -13.58
C ARG A 442 6.67 28.62 -14.29
N PRO A 443 7.84 28.59 -13.61
CA PRO A 443 9.07 28.03 -14.16
C PRO A 443 8.86 26.54 -14.45
N VAL A 444 9.07 26.15 -15.72
CA VAL A 444 8.94 24.76 -16.18
C VAL A 444 10.25 24.32 -16.81
N PHE A 445 10.87 23.32 -16.23
CA PHE A 445 12.01 22.62 -16.79
C PHE A 445 11.58 21.27 -17.35
N GLN A 446 11.97 20.98 -18.59
CA GLN A 446 11.82 19.66 -19.21
C GLN A 446 13.19 19.16 -19.62
N ALA A 447 13.51 17.91 -19.28
CA ALA A 447 14.75 17.27 -19.68
C ALA A 447 14.71 16.96 -21.17
N ALA A 448 15.19 17.89 -22.02
CA ALA A 448 15.29 17.67 -23.46
C ALA A 448 16.68 17.14 -23.80
N ARG A 449 16.76 16.06 -24.58
CA ARG A 449 17.95 15.70 -25.35
C ARG A 449 17.76 16.26 -26.78
N GLU A 450 18.47 17.36 -27.06
CA GLU A 450 18.59 17.89 -28.40
C GLU A 450 19.36 16.90 -29.26
N ASN A 451 19.02 16.16 -30.13
CA ASN A 451 19.74 15.22 -31.01
C ASN A 451 19.90 13.77 -30.53
N SER A 452 18.85 13.14 -30.01
CA SER A 452 18.86 11.68 -29.86
C SER A 452 18.25 11.01 -31.10
N ASP A 453 18.83 9.88 -31.52
CA ASP A 453 18.25 8.99 -32.55
C ASP A 453 16.85 8.48 -32.13
N ASP A 454 16.49 8.63 -30.86
CA ASP A 454 15.21 8.23 -30.27
C ASP A 454 14.09 9.27 -30.45
N ALA A 455 14.38 10.46 -30.97
CA ALA A 455 13.38 11.54 -31.11
C ALA A 455 12.19 11.14 -32.01
N GLN A 456 12.39 10.27 -32.99
CA GLN A 456 11.33 9.76 -33.84
C GLN A 456 10.42 8.77 -33.09
N GLU A 457 10.98 7.97 -32.19
CA GLU A 457 10.23 7.03 -31.34
C GLU A 457 9.30 7.78 -30.40
N TRP A 458 9.76 8.88 -29.77
CA TRP A 458 8.93 9.69 -28.86
C TRP A 458 7.75 10.38 -29.51
N GLN A 459 7.81 10.63 -30.83
CA GLN A 459 6.72 11.23 -31.59
C GLN A 459 5.60 10.23 -31.91
N THR A 460 5.92 8.94 -31.95
CA THR A 460 4.95 7.89 -32.32
C THR A 460 4.27 7.24 -31.12
N GLY A 461 5.00 7.06 -30.01
CA GLY A 461 4.46 6.48 -28.76
C GLY A 461 3.83 7.52 -27.83
N THR A 462 3.34 7.03 -26.70
CA THR A 462 2.68 7.86 -25.66
C THR A 462 3.68 8.41 -24.65
N PHE A 463 4.80 8.96 -25.11
CA PHE A 463 5.85 9.47 -24.23
C PHE A 463 5.55 10.91 -23.77
N VAL A 464 5.90 11.19 -22.50
CA VAL A 464 5.90 12.53 -21.90
C VAL A 464 7.27 12.78 -21.28
N MET A 465 7.88 13.90 -21.61
CA MET A 465 9.20 14.26 -21.07
C MET A 465 9.12 14.51 -19.57
N PRO A 466 10.08 13.98 -18.76
CA PRO A 466 10.19 14.32 -17.36
C PRO A 466 10.20 15.82 -17.15
N THR A 467 9.27 16.30 -16.35
CA THR A 467 9.00 17.72 -16.17
C THR A 467 9.07 18.12 -14.71
N LEU A 468 9.75 19.24 -14.42
CA LEU A 468 9.80 19.87 -13.12
C LEU A 468 9.13 21.25 -13.20
N ILE A 469 8.21 21.55 -12.28
CA ILE A 469 7.43 22.79 -12.23
C ILE A 469 7.58 23.41 -10.85
N GLU A 470 8.09 24.65 -10.78
CA GLU A 470 8.17 25.37 -9.50
C GLU A 470 6.83 26.07 -9.22
N LEU A 471 6.26 25.84 -8.04
CA LEU A 471 5.03 26.45 -7.55
C LEU A 471 5.34 27.50 -6.47
N GLU A 472 4.42 28.44 -6.23
CA GLU A 472 4.53 29.39 -5.13
C GLU A 472 4.13 28.77 -3.78
N ASN A 473 3.14 27.87 -3.81
CA ASN A 473 2.65 27.18 -2.62
C ASN A 473 2.00 25.85 -2.98
N PHE A 474 1.78 24.99 -2.01
CA PHE A 474 1.23 23.66 -2.18
C PHE A 474 -0.21 23.68 -2.73
N ALA A 475 -1.02 24.67 -2.36
CA ALA A 475 -2.43 24.74 -2.72
C ALA A 475 -2.69 25.06 -4.22
N GLU A 476 -1.65 25.43 -4.99
CA GLU A 476 -1.81 25.60 -6.44
C GLU A 476 -2.05 24.27 -7.18
N LEU A 477 -1.72 23.15 -6.56
CA LEU A 477 -1.96 21.83 -7.10
C LEU A 477 -3.29 21.32 -6.55
N GLU A 478 -4.36 21.48 -7.32
CA GLU A 478 -5.73 21.14 -6.90
C GLU A 478 -6.02 19.63 -6.93
N LYS A 479 -5.31 18.90 -7.80
CA LYS A 479 -5.48 17.44 -7.97
C LYS A 479 -4.20 16.78 -8.41
N GLU A 480 -4.15 15.46 -8.23
CA GLU A 480 -3.03 14.63 -8.67
C GLU A 480 -2.79 14.73 -10.18
N VAL A 481 -1.52 14.87 -10.57
CA VAL A 481 -1.06 14.76 -11.95
C VAL A 481 -0.35 13.42 -12.12
N PHE A 482 -1.05 12.45 -12.71
CA PHE A 482 -0.60 11.06 -12.77
C PHE A 482 0.32 10.82 -13.97
N GLY A 483 1.60 11.18 -13.82
CA GLY A 483 2.60 11.12 -14.88
C GLY A 483 3.96 11.65 -14.44
N PRO A 484 4.95 11.77 -15.36
CA PRO A 484 6.32 12.16 -15.03
C PRO A 484 6.46 13.68 -14.82
N VAL A 485 5.67 14.23 -13.91
CA VAL A 485 5.64 15.65 -13.56
C VAL A 485 5.87 15.81 -12.07
N LEU A 486 6.97 16.45 -11.70
CA LEU A 486 7.33 16.80 -10.35
C LEU A 486 7.10 18.30 -10.11
N HIS A 487 6.35 18.63 -9.07
CA HIS A 487 6.19 20.01 -8.63
C HIS A 487 7.18 20.29 -7.49
N VAL A 488 7.62 21.54 -7.36
CA VAL A 488 8.53 21.98 -6.31
C VAL A 488 7.93 23.16 -5.57
N VAL A 489 7.94 23.08 -4.26
CA VAL A 489 7.56 24.16 -3.35
C VAL A 489 8.77 24.47 -2.46
N ARG A 490 9.06 25.75 -2.24
CA ARG A 490 10.11 26.19 -1.30
C ARG A 490 9.47 26.57 0.02
N TYR A 491 10.15 26.31 1.12
CA TYR A 491 9.69 26.68 2.45
C TYR A 491 10.84 27.20 3.33
N ASN A 492 10.53 28.11 4.24
CA ASN A 492 11.49 28.58 5.22
C ASN A 492 11.57 27.61 6.40
N ARG A 493 12.76 27.49 7.01
CA ARG A 493 13.00 26.59 8.16
C ARG A 493 11.97 26.69 9.29
N ASN A 494 11.42 27.87 9.53
CA ASN A 494 10.44 28.12 10.59
C ASN A 494 9.00 27.77 10.17
N GLN A 495 8.77 27.37 8.92
CA GLN A 495 7.45 27.09 8.35
C GLN A 495 7.16 25.60 8.21
N LEU A 496 7.96 24.70 8.80
CA LEU A 496 7.75 23.25 8.69
C LEU A 496 6.35 22.83 9.17
N ALA A 497 5.88 23.37 10.30
CA ALA A 497 4.55 23.07 10.82
C ALA A 497 3.44 23.52 9.85
N GLU A 498 3.55 24.75 9.32
CA GLU A 498 2.61 25.30 8.34
C GLU A 498 2.61 24.47 7.03
N LEU A 499 3.79 24.04 6.56
CA LEU A 499 3.91 23.16 5.40
C LEU A 499 3.19 21.81 5.61
N ILE A 500 3.35 21.19 6.79
CA ILE A 500 2.68 19.94 7.12
C ILE A 500 1.16 20.15 7.17
N GLU A 501 0.69 21.28 7.70
CA GLU A 501 -0.73 21.65 7.69
C GLU A 501 -1.27 21.82 6.26
N GLN A 502 -0.50 22.44 5.35
CA GLN A 502 -0.87 22.56 3.94
C GLN A 502 -0.95 21.19 3.24
N ILE A 503 -0.01 20.29 3.53
CA ILE A 503 -0.04 18.90 3.02
C ILE A 503 -1.30 18.19 3.52
N ASN A 504 -1.59 18.25 4.81
CA ASN A 504 -2.78 17.64 5.41
C ASN A 504 -4.08 18.24 4.85
N ALA A 505 -4.11 19.56 4.63
CA ALA A 505 -5.27 20.27 4.08
C ALA A 505 -5.62 19.88 2.66
N SER A 506 -4.70 19.25 1.90
CA SER A 506 -5.02 18.65 0.60
C SER A 506 -6.06 17.54 0.68
N GLY A 507 -6.23 16.96 1.89
CA GLY A 507 -7.12 15.82 2.14
C GLY A 507 -6.57 14.47 1.68
N TYR A 508 -5.49 14.44 0.89
CA TYR A 508 -4.81 13.21 0.49
C TYR A 508 -3.83 12.75 1.57
N GLY A 509 -3.72 11.45 1.78
CA GLY A 509 -2.86 10.89 2.79
C GLY A 509 -2.31 9.50 2.41
N LEU A 510 -1.62 9.37 1.25
CA LEU A 510 -1.07 8.09 0.83
C LEU A 510 0.38 7.94 1.26
N THR A 511 1.30 8.73 0.70
CA THR A 511 2.73 8.64 1.03
C THR A 511 3.34 10.01 1.36
N LEU A 512 4.31 10.02 2.29
CA LEU A 512 5.13 11.19 2.62
C LEU A 512 6.59 10.75 2.80
N GLY A 513 7.50 11.41 2.10
CA GLY A 513 8.94 11.29 2.28
C GLY A 513 9.50 12.39 3.19
N VAL A 514 10.55 12.08 3.94
CA VAL A 514 11.29 13.06 4.75
C VAL A 514 12.78 12.80 4.59
N HIS A 515 13.53 13.78 4.14
CA HIS A 515 14.99 13.75 4.11
C HIS A 515 15.55 14.77 5.07
N THR A 516 16.16 14.28 6.13
CA THR A 516 16.73 15.10 7.21
C THR A 516 17.71 14.26 8.05
N ARG A 517 18.63 14.92 8.74
CA ARG A 517 19.49 14.33 9.78
C ARG A 517 19.09 14.79 11.19
N ILE A 518 17.96 15.49 11.31
CA ILE A 518 17.48 16.07 12.56
C ILE A 518 16.32 15.22 13.08
N ASP A 519 16.50 14.58 14.23
CA ASP A 519 15.50 13.67 14.81
C ASP A 519 14.19 14.39 15.16
N GLU A 520 14.26 15.65 15.60
CA GLU A 520 13.08 16.46 15.88
C GLU A 520 12.25 16.74 14.62
N THR A 521 12.92 16.96 13.47
CA THR A 521 12.23 17.11 12.18
C THR A 521 11.53 15.81 11.79
N ILE A 522 12.20 14.66 11.98
CA ILE A 522 11.58 13.34 11.74
C ILE A 522 10.36 13.20 12.64
N ALA A 523 10.51 13.41 13.94
CA ALA A 523 9.42 13.26 14.92
C ALA A 523 8.24 14.19 14.61
N GLN A 524 8.50 15.46 14.27
CA GLN A 524 7.46 16.43 13.92
C GLN A 524 6.73 15.99 12.64
N ALA A 525 7.45 15.68 11.57
CA ALA A 525 6.83 15.29 10.30
C ALA A 525 6.03 13.98 10.43
N THR A 526 6.62 12.95 11.06
CA THR A 526 5.94 11.66 11.20
C THR A 526 4.80 11.67 12.22
N GLY A 527 4.85 12.57 13.22
CA GLY A 527 3.82 12.71 14.25
C GLY A 527 2.62 13.55 13.82
N SER A 528 2.84 14.56 12.93
CA SER A 528 1.80 15.53 12.57
C SER A 528 1.18 15.30 11.19
N ALA A 529 1.82 14.51 10.31
CA ALA A 529 1.27 14.22 8.99
C ALA A 529 0.15 13.19 9.06
N HIS A 530 -0.94 13.44 8.34
CA HIS A 530 -2.08 12.52 8.15
C HIS A 530 -1.84 11.68 6.90
N VAL A 531 -0.95 10.70 7.00
CA VAL A 531 -0.50 9.89 5.86
C VAL A 531 -0.34 8.43 6.27
N GLY A 532 -0.80 7.54 5.43
CA GLY A 532 -0.74 6.10 5.69
C GLY A 532 0.68 5.52 5.65
N ASN A 533 1.54 5.96 4.71
CA ASN A 533 2.89 5.44 4.52
C ASN A 533 3.94 6.56 4.58
N LEU A 534 4.86 6.44 5.52
CA LEU A 534 5.92 7.40 5.80
C LEU A 534 7.28 6.79 5.47
N TYR A 535 8.16 7.56 4.83
CA TYR A 535 9.48 7.15 4.40
C TYR A 535 10.54 8.16 4.83
N VAL A 536 11.56 7.71 5.55
CA VAL A 536 12.61 8.59 6.07
C VAL A 536 13.94 8.22 5.45
N ASN A 537 14.60 9.20 4.82
CA ASN A 537 15.91 9.09 4.16
C ASN A 537 15.98 7.96 3.12
N ARG A 538 14.91 7.79 2.37
CA ARG A 538 14.80 6.83 1.26
C ARG A 538 13.73 7.27 0.27
N ASN A 539 13.65 6.62 -0.89
CA ASN A 539 12.56 6.81 -1.84
C ASN A 539 11.20 6.34 -1.27
N MET A 540 10.11 6.85 -1.85
CA MET A 540 8.74 6.61 -1.37
C MET A 540 7.97 5.59 -2.23
N VAL A 541 8.64 4.84 -3.10
CA VAL A 541 8.02 3.84 -3.98
C VAL A 541 8.50 2.44 -3.65
N GLY A 542 7.80 1.42 -4.16
CA GLY A 542 8.19 0.02 -4.00
C GLY A 542 7.96 -0.53 -2.60
N ALA A 543 6.80 -0.25 -1.99
CA ALA A 543 6.39 -0.89 -0.75
C ALA A 543 6.36 -2.42 -0.89
N VAL A 544 6.94 -3.14 0.07
CA VAL A 544 7.00 -4.60 0.07
C VAL A 544 5.89 -5.17 0.94
N VAL A 545 5.16 -6.14 0.40
CA VAL A 545 4.04 -6.82 1.08
C VAL A 545 4.47 -7.39 2.43
N GLY A 546 3.75 -7.08 3.50
CA GLY A 546 4.04 -7.54 4.87
C GLY A 546 5.26 -6.89 5.53
N VAL A 547 5.96 -6.00 4.82
CA VAL A 547 7.10 -5.19 5.33
C VAL A 547 6.68 -3.74 5.51
N GLN A 548 6.04 -3.19 4.49
CA GLN A 548 5.41 -1.86 4.52
C GLN A 548 3.95 -2.01 4.05
N PRO A 549 3.03 -2.47 4.91
CA PRO A 549 1.61 -2.51 4.56
C PRO A 549 1.18 -1.20 3.93
N PHE A 550 0.56 -1.27 2.74
CA PHE A 550 0.35 -0.11 1.90
C PHE A 550 -1.13 0.28 1.79
N GLY A 551 -1.41 1.56 1.95
CA GLY A 551 -2.74 2.14 1.83
C GLY A 551 -2.80 3.52 2.47
N GLY A 552 -3.72 4.35 1.95
CA GLY A 552 -3.90 5.73 2.36
C GLY A 552 -4.99 5.96 3.39
N GLU A 553 -5.08 7.22 3.83
CA GLU A 553 -6.19 7.76 4.62
C GLU A 553 -6.77 9.00 3.90
N GLY A 554 -7.87 9.50 4.36
CA GLY A 554 -8.53 10.65 3.75
C GLY A 554 -9.03 10.34 2.33
N LEU A 555 -8.68 11.20 1.37
CA LEU A 555 -9.01 11.02 -0.05
C LEU A 555 -8.25 9.86 -0.70
N SER A 556 -7.21 9.34 -0.05
CA SER A 556 -6.33 8.33 -0.63
C SER A 556 -6.72 6.88 -0.31
N GLY A 557 -7.71 6.65 0.55
CA GLY A 557 -8.16 5.28 0.79
C GLY A 557 -9.05 5.13 2.02
N THR A 558 -9.73 3.98 2.07
CA THR A 558 -10.62 3.61 3.18
C THR A 558 -9.93 2.78 4.25
N GLY A 559 -8.74 2.21 3.92
CA GLY A 559 -8.20 1.07 4.66
C GLY A 559 -9.11 -0.17 4.58
N PRO A 560 -8.66 -1.28 5.12
CA PRO A 560 -7.35 -1.55 5.71
C PRO A 560 -6.23 -1.62 4.66
N LYS A 561 -4.97 -1.59 5.11
CA LYS A 561 -3.79 -1.61 4.24
C LYS A 561 -3.58 -2.95 3.55
N ALA A 562 -3.33 -2.92 2.23
CA ALA A 562 -2.95 -4.09 1.46
C ALA A 562 -1.61 -4.66 1.95
N GLY A 563 -1.50 -6.00 2.01
CA GLY A 563 -0.33 -6.66 2.57
C GLY A 563 -0.14 -6.40 4.07
N GLY A 564 -1.21 -6.02 4.77
CA GLY A 564 -1.24 -5.77 6.20
C GLY A 564 -2.10 -6.78 6.97
N PRO A 565 -1.96 -6.82 8.31
CA PRO A 565 -2.59 -7.85 9.14
C PRO A 565 -4.12 -7.72 9.21
N LEU A 566 -4.71 -6.55 8.91
CA LEU A 566 -6.15 -6.32 9.02
C LEU A 566 -6.92 -6.58 7.73
N TYR A 567 -6.23 -6.76 6.60
CA TYR A 567 -6.87 -6.74 5.29
C TYR A 567 -7.93 -7.83 5.10
N LEU A 568 -7.61 -9.06 5.46
CA LEU A 568 -8.53 -10.20 5.31
C LEU A 568 -9.79 -10.07 6.18
N TYR A 569 -9.69 -9.42 7.34
CA TYR A 569 -10.85 -9.27 8.24
C TYR A 569 -11.95 -8.37 7.66
N ARG A 570 -11.61 -7.46 6.73
CA ARG A 570 -12.59 -6.64 6.03
C ARG A 570 -13.44 -7.45 5.03
N LEU A 571 -12.95 -8.61 4.62
CA LEU A 571 -13.56 -9.53 3.66
C LEU A 571 -14.40 -10.64 4.34
N LEU A 572 -14.63 -10.51 5.66
CA LEU A 572 -15.42 -11.44 6.44
C LEU A 572 -16.75 -10.82 6.87
N ALA A 573 -17.82 -11.60 6.76
CA ALA A 573 -19.12 -11.28 7.33
C ALA A 573 -19.16 -11.52 8.84
N HIS A 574 -18.41 -12.52 9.32
CA HIS A 574 -18.32 -12.85 10.75
C HIS A 574 -16.91 -13.39 11.07
N ARG A 575 -16.43 -13.10 12.27
CA ARG A 575 -15.18 -13.60 12.84
C ARG A 575 -15.24 -13.59 14.37
N PRO A 576 -14.33 -14.30 15.06
CA PRO A 576 -14.21 -14.21 16.52
C PRO A 576 -13.93 -12.77 16.98
N PRO A 577 -14.50 -12.32 18.10
CA PRO A 577 -14.23 -10.98 18.63
C PRO A 577 -12.75 -10.69 18.91
N ASN A 578 -11.98 -11.71 19.28
CA ASN A 578 -10.55 -11.62 19.59
C ASN A 578 -9.63 -11.92 18.39
N ALA A 579 -10.16 -12.03 17.17
CA ALA A 579 -9.35 -12.37 15.98
C ALA A 579 -8.15 -11.43 15.78
N LEU A 580 -8.35 -10.14 15.97
CA LEU A 580 -7.26 -9.16 15.89
C LEU A 580 -6.17 -9.41 16.93
N ASN A 581 -6.53 -9.71 18.18
CA ASN A 581 -5.57 -9.98 19.22
C ASN A 581 -4.74 -11.24 18.90
N THR A 582 -5.38 -12.29 18.36
CA THR A 582 -4.71 -13.53 17.96
C THR A 582 -3.67 -13.26 16.86
N THR A 583 -4.05 -12.57 15.81
CA THR A 583 -3.13 -12.22 14.71
C THR A 583 -1.96 -11.38 15.18
N LEU A 584 -2.22 -10.35 15.99
CA LEU A 584 -1.16 -9.45 16.46
C LEU A 584 -0.24 -10.10 17.50
N THR A 585 -0.68 -11.13 18.22
CA THR A 585 0.15 -11.85 19.18
C THR A 585 1.14 -12.81 18.51
N ARG A 586 0.77 -13.39 17.38
CA ARG A 586 1.66 -14.31 16.62
C ARG A 586 2.79 -13.59 15.90
N GLN A 587 2.58 -12.36 15.46
CA GLN A 587 3.63 -11.57 14.86
C GLN A 587 4.64 -11.17 15.96
N ASP A 588 5.88 -11.60 15.77
CA ASP A 588 7.02 -11.50 16.69
C ASP A 588 6.98 -10.22 17.58
N ALA A 589 6.76 -10.43 18.89
CA ALA A 589 6.45 -9.38 19.86
C ALA A 589 7.72 -8.61 20.32
N ARG A 590 8.67 -8.30 19.42
CA ARG A 590 9.90 -7.57 19.77
C ARG A 590 9.66 -6.16 20.31
N TYR A 591 8.46 -5.63 20.10
CA TYR A 591 8.06 -4.34 20.66
C TYR A 591 6.77 -4.50 21.45
N PRO A 592 6.86 -4.47 22.77
CA PRO A 592 5.67 -4.43 23.60
C PRO A 592 4.87 -3.16 23.29
N VAL A 593 3.54 -3.28 23.36
CA VAL A 593 2.66 -2.10 23.40
C VAL A 593 3.19 -1.19 24.50
N ASP A 594 3.36 0.10 24.22
CA ASP A 594 3.67 1.08 25.26
C ASP A 594 2.55 1.05 26.30
N ALA A 595 2.83 0.39 27.43
CA ALA A 595 1.86 0.18 28.49
C ALA A 595 1.36 1.51 29.09
N GLN A 596 2.23 2.51 29.12
CA GLN A 596 1.88 3.84 29.63
C GLN A 596 0.96 4.57 28.64
N LEU A 597 1.26 4.52 27.34
CA LEU A 597 0.41 5.07 26.29
C LEU A 597 -0.96 4.37 26.27
N LYS A 598 -0.98 3.04 26.29
CA LYS A 598 -2.22 2.25 26.36
C LYS A 598 -3.06 2.65 27.57
N THR A 599 -2.43 2.75 28.76
CA THR A 599 -3.12 3.16 30.00
C THR A 599 -3.71 4.55 29.86
N THR A 600 -2.99 5.49 29.27
CA THR A 600 -3.44 6.87 29.04
C THR A 600 -4.62 6.92 28.08
N LEU A 601 -4.55 6.18 26.98
CA LEU A 601 -5.62 6.12 25.98
C LEU A 601 -6.90 5.49 26.54
N LEU A 602 -6.78 4.47 27.39
CA LEU A 602 -7.91 3.76 28.00
C LEU A 602 -8.46 4.42 29.30
N ALA A 603 -7.83 5.47 29.81
CA ALA A 603 -8.28 6.13 31.04
C ALA A 603 -9.76 6.58 31.00
N PRO A 604 -10.30 7.14 29.91
CA PRO A 604 -11.73 7.46 29.83
C PRO A 604 -12.63 6.24 29.88
N LEU A 605 -12.25 5.13 29.22
CA LEU A 605 -13.00 3.86 29.31
C LEU A 605 -12.98 3.28 30.72
N THR A 606 -11.86 3.37 31.42
CA THR A 606 -11.75 2.97 32.82
C THR A 606 -12.69 3.79 33.70
N ALA A 607 -12.77 5.10 33.50
CA ALA A 607 -13.71 5.95 34.21
C ALA A 607 -15.17 5.59 33.91
N LEU A 608 -15.52 5.28 32.65
CA LEU A 608 -16.85 4.79 32.30
C LEU A 608 -17.17 3.45 32.96
N THR A 609 -16.20 2.53 33.01
CA THR A 609 -16.33 1.21 33.66
C THR A 609 -16.65 1.36 35.16
N GLN A 610 -15.99 2.30 35.83
CA GLN A 610 -16.23 2.59 37.25
C GLN A 610 -17.61 3.23 37.48
N TRP A 611 -18.00 4.18 36.63
CA TRP A 611 -19.30 4.82 36.67
C TRP A 611 -20.45 3.83 36.45
N ALA A 612 -20.22 2.78 35.66
CA ALA A 612 -21.19 1.73 35.34
C ALA A 612 -21.28 0.64 36.44
N ALA A 613 -20.86 0.89 37.69
CA ALA A 613 -20.85 -0.12 38.77
C ALA A 613 -22.24 -0.68 39.08
N ASP A 614 -23.28 0.12 38.90
CA ASP A 614 -24.69 -0.25 39.05
C ASP A 614 -25.36 -0.78 37.76
N ARG A 615 -24.59 -0.89 36.68
CA ARG A 615 -25.02 -1.30 35.31
C ARG A 615 -24.15 -2.48 34.82
N PRO A 616 -24.37 -3.70 35.32
CA PRO A 616 -23.47 -4.83 35.13
C PRO A 616 -23.23 -5.20 33.66
N ALA A 617 -24.26 -5.04 32.79
CA ALA A 617 -24.11 -5.30 31.36
C ALA A 617 -23.10 -4.34 30.70
N LEU A 618 -23.24 -3.04 30.95
CA LEU A 618 -22.32 -2.01 30.44
C LEU A 618 -20.92 -2.19 31.01
N GLN A 619 -20.81 -2.47 32.31
CA GLN A 619 -19.50 -2.71 32.95
C GLN A 619 -18.77 -3.90 32.32
N THR A 620 -19.49 -5.00 32.03
CA THR A 620 -18.93 -6.18 31.36
C THR A 620 -18.49 -5.84 29.95
N LEU A 621 -19.30 -5.09 29.19
CA LEU A 621 -18.98 -4.67 27.85
C LEU A 621 -17.72 -3.75 27.81
N CYS A 622 -17.63 -2.79 28.74
CA CYS A 622 -16.44 -1.93 28.84
C CYS A 622 -15.16 -2.75 29.11
N ARG A 623 -15.21 -3.77 29.95
CA ARG A 623 -14.09 -4.68 30.18
C ARG A 623 -13.74 -5.48 28.94
N GLN A 624 -14.72 -6.04 28.24
CA GLN A 624 -14.51 -6.75 26.97
C GLN A 624 -13.83 -5.85 25.92
N PHE A 625 -14.30 -4.63 25.76
CA PHE A 625 -13.66 -3.68 24.84
C PHE A 625 -12.26 -3.29 25.28
N ALA A 626 -11.99 -3.16 26.59
CA ALA A 626 -10.64 -2.91 27.11
C ALA A 626 -9.68 -4.07 26.80
N ASP A 627 -10.14 -5.32 26.91
CA ASP A 627 -9.38 -6.52 26.59
C ASP A 627 -9.09 -6.65 25.10
N LEU A 628 -10.05 -6.23 24.25
CA LEU A 628 -9.92 -6.24 22.78
C LEU A 628 -9.15 -5.04 22.24
N ALA A 629 -8.99 -3.98 23.02
CA ALA A 629 -8.37 -2.73 22.58
C ALA A 629 -6.91 -2.89 22.19
N GLN A 630 -6.57 -2.38 21.00
CA GLN A 630 -5.23 -2.34 20.44
C GLN A 630 -4.66 -0.91 20.36
N ALA A 631 -5.22 0.03 21.14
CA ALA A 631 -4.75 1.40 21.19
C ALA A 631 -3.26 1.46 21.56
N GLY A 632 -2.47 2.21 20.79
CA GLY A 632 -1.02 2.33 20.99
C GLY A 632 -0.19 1.13 20.53
N THR A 633 -0.79 0.16 19.83
CA THR A 633 -0.03 -0.97 19.26
C THR A 633 0.92 -0.47 18.20
N GLN A 634 2.20 -0.81 18.37
CA GLN A 634 3.25 -0.64 17.38
C GLN A 634 3.96 -1.98 17.18
N ARG A 635 4.30 -2.32 15.93
CA ARG A 635 5.02 -3.54 15.58
C ARG A 635 6.20 -3.22 14.70
N LEU A 636 7.34 -3.85 14.97
CA LEU A 636 8.44 -3.93 14.03
C LEU A 636 8.14 -5.06 13.05
N LEU A 637 8.14 -4.74 11.77
CA LEU A 637 7.93 -5.71 10.71
C LEU A 637 9.28 -6.19 10.18
N PRO A 638 9.41 -7.48 9.78
CA PRO A 638 10.63 -7.99 9.17
C PRO A 638 10.88 -7.27 7.85
N GLY A 639 12.17 -7.06 7.52
CA GLY A 639 12.54 -6.38 6.30
C GLY A 639 14.04 -6.54 6.00
N PRO A 640 14.53 -5.97 4.90
CA PRO A 640 15.94 -6.04 4.54
C PRO A 640 16.82 -5.32 5.58
N THR A 641 18.08 -5.75 5.66
CA THR A 641 19.09 -5.07 6.47
C THR A 641 19.25 -3.63 6.00
N GLY A 642 19.30 -2.69 6.94
CA GLY A 642 19.42 -1.25 6.64
C GLY A 642 18.09 -0.53 6.59
N GLU A 643 16.98 -1.23 6.88
CA GLU A 643 15.65 -0.64 7.05
C GLU A 643 15.05 -0.98 8.42
N ARG A 644 14.37 -0.01 9.00
CA ARG A 644 13.48 -0.21 10.14
C ARG A 644 12.06 0.08 9.68
N ASN A 645 11.22 -0.95 9.70
CA ASN A 645 9.84 -0.87 9.26
C ASN A 645 8.92 -1.06 10.47
N THR A 646 8.10 -0.06 10.77
CA THR A 646 7.14 -0.12 11.87
C THR A 646 5.72 0.04 11.34
N TRP A 647 4.81 -0.71 11.93
CA TRP A 647 3.37 -0.60 11.69
C TRP A 647 2.68 -0.23 13.01
N THR A 648 1.80 0.76 12.96
CA THR A 648 1.16 1.34 14.14
C THR A 648 -0.34 1.46 13.93
N LEU A 649 -1.12 1.17 14.98
CA LEU A 649 -2.54 1.46 15.05
C LEU A 649 -2.78 2.78 15.78
N LEU A 650 -3.39 3.72 15.09
CA LEU A 650 -3.80 5.01 15.61
C LEU A 650 -5.33 5.07 15.73
N PRO A 651 -5.89 5.77 16.74
CA PRO A 651 -7.32 6.01 16.79
C PRO A 651 -7.75 6.90 15.62
N ARG A 652 -8.96 6.68 15.09
CA ARG A 652 -9.63 7.68 14.29
C ARG A 652 -9.93 8.89 15.17
N GLU A 653 -9.83 10.10 14.64
CA GLU A 653 -9.98 11.29 15.48
C GLU A 653 -11.40 11.40 16.05
N ARG A 654 -12.39 11.25 15.18
CA ARG A 654 -13.79 11.45 15.55
C ARG A 654 -14.72 10.41 14.92
N VAL A 655 -15.58 9.85 15.74
CA VAL A 655 -16.58 8.86 15.34
C VAL A 655 -17.98 9.43 15.53
N LEU A 656 -18.76 9.50 14.46
CA LEU A 656 -20.19 9.85 14.53
C LEU A 656 -20.96 8.68 15.12
N CYS A 657 -21.62 8.92 16.24
CA CYS A 657 -22.40 7.95 17.00
C CYS A 657 -23.88 8.27 16.92
N LEU A 658 -24.64 7.37 16.28
CA LEU A 658 -26.07 7.53 16.03
C LEU A 658 -26.85 6.43 16.75
N ALA A 659 -27.55 6.80 17.84
CA ALA A 659 -28.39 5.91 18.63
C ALA A 659 -29.58 6.69 19.21
N ASP A 660 -30.73 6.02 19.29
CA ASP A 660 -32.00 6.64 19.77
C ASP A 660 -32.25 6.36 21.28
N ASP A 661 -31.43 5.50 21.91
CA ASP A 661 -31.59 5.11 23.32
C ASP A 661 -30.26 5.09 24.09
N GLU A 662 -30.36 5.09 25.44
CA GLU A 662 -29.21 5.18 26.34
C GLU A 662 -28.31 3.96 26.27
N HIS A 663 -28.86 2.76 26.08
CA HIS A 663 -28.08 1.53 26.02
C HIS A 663 -27.11 1.56 24.81
N ASP A 664 -27.67 1.84 23.64
CA ASP A 664 -26.92 1.86 22.40
C ASP A 664 -25.93 3.04 22.34
N ALA A 665 -26.32 4.23 22.85
CA ALA A 665 -25.43 5.38 22.93
C ALA A 665 -24.22 5.10 23.83
N LEU A 666 -24.40 4.43 24.97
CA LEU A 666 -23.31 4.04 25.87
C LEU A 666 -22.46 2.90 25.31
N THR A 667 -23.05 1.97 24.56
CA THR A 667 -22.35 0.89 23.85
C THR A 667 -21.41 1.47 22.79
N GLN A 668 -21.90 2.40 21.98
CA GLN A 668 -21.09 3.12 20.99
C GLN A 668 -19.96 3.92 21.67
N LEU A 669 -20.29 4.65 22.74
CA LEU A 669 -19.31 5.43 23.48
C LEU A 669 -18.21 4.54 24.07
N ALA A 670 -18.56 3.39 24.66
CA ALA A 670 -17.57 2.44 25.19
C ALA A 670 -16.60 1.96 24.11
N ALA A 671 -17.07 1.63 22.89
CA ALA A 671 -16.23 1.23 21.77
C ALA A 671 -15.31 2.37 21.31
N VAL A 672 -15.83 3.60 21.21
CA VAL A 672 -15.05 4.79 20.83
C VAL A 672 -13.94 5.08 21.83
N LEU A 673 -14.26 4.99 23.13
CA LEU A 673 -13.26 5.17 24.21
C LEU A 673 -12.22 4.05 24.25
N ALA A 674 -12.58 2.82 23.87
CA ALA A 674 -11.67 1.69 23.84
C ALA A 674 -10.56 1.85 22.81
N VAL A 675 -10.81 2.58 21.73
CA VAL A 675 -9.79 2.87 20.71
C VAL A 675 -9.07 4.20 20.98
N GLY A 676 -9.54 5.03 21.92
CA GLY A 676 -8.96 6.32 22.24
C GLY A 676 -9.51 7.50 21.40
N SER A 677 -10.58 7.30 20.65
CA SER A 677 -11.24 8.29 19.79
C SER A 677 -12.15 9.26 20.57
N GLN A 678 -12.74 10.21 19.85
CA GLN A 678 -13.80 11.11 20.34
C GLN A 678 -15.14 10.74 19.70
N ALA A 679 -16.22 10.79 20.48
CA ALA A 679 -17.57 10.60 19.99
C ALA A 679 -18.17 11.94 19.54
N LEU A 680 -18.82 11.95 18.38
CA LEU A 680 -19.65 13.06 17.91
C LEU A 680 -21.13 12.67 18.09
N TRP A 681 -21.85 13.41 18.91
CA TRP A 681 -23.26 13.23 19.19
C TRP A 681 -24.12 14.37 18.63
N SER A 682 -25.39 14.08 18.37
CA SER A 682 -26.40 15.11 18.11
C SER A 682 -26.57 16.02 19.32
N ASP A 683 -26.67 17.33 19.07
CA ASP A 683 -26.94 18.34 20.09
C ASP A 683 -28.45 18.43 20.38
N ASP A 684 -29.00 17.37 20.99
CA ASP A 684 -30.40 17.28 21.44
C ASP A 684 -30.49 17.06 22.95
N ALA A 685 -31.70 17.14 23.46
CA ALA A 685 -31.97 17.05 24.90
C ALA A 685 -31.54 15.71 25.50
N PHE A 686 -31.70 14.60 24.76
CA PHE A 686 -31.35 13.25 25.22
C PHE A 686 -29.86 13.12 25.41
N HIS A 687 -29.06 13.43 24.37
CA HIS A 687 -27.60 13.31 24.43
C HIS A 687 -26.98 14.30 25.41
N ARG A 688 -27.51 15.54 25.51
CA ARG A 688 -27.05 16.52 26.49
C ARG A 688 -27.33 16.08 27.94
N ASP A 689 -28.49 15.47 28.21
CA ASP A 689 -28.78 14.98 29.55
C ASP A 689 -27.93 13.75 29.90
N LEU A 690 -27.72 12.85 28.95
CA LEU A 690 -26.82 11.70 29.15
C LEU A 690 -25.42 12.17 29.49
N ALA A 691 -24.86 13.13 28.72
CA ALA A 691 -23.50 13.64 28.93
C ALA A 691 -23.29 14.30 30.30
N LYS A 692 -24.33 14.99 30.84
CA LYS A 692 -24.26 15.59 32.19
C LYS A 692 -24.08 14.56 33.31
N ARG A 693 -24.52 13.32 33.07
CA ARG A 693 -24.42 12.21 34.03
C ARG A 693 -23.13 11.44 33.97
N LEU A 694 -22.33 11.64 32.88
CA LEU A 694 -21.08 10.94 32.67
C LEU A 694 -19.93 11.55 33.51
N PRO A 695 -18.90 10.75 33.85
CA PRO A 695 -17.68 11.27 34.47
C PRO A 695 -17.02 12.36 33.59
N ALA A 696 -16.36 13.34 34.21
CA ALA A 696 -15.74 14.45 33.50
C ALA A 696 -14.74 13.99 32.41
N ALA A 697 -13.94 12.94 32.70
CA ALA A 697 -12.99 12.36 31.75
C ALA A 697 -13.66 11.73 30.53
N VAL A 698 -14.88 11.20 30.68
CA VAL A 698 -15.70 10.63 29.59
C VAL A 698 -16.39 11.75 28.81
N ALA A 699 -17.04 12.70 29.52
CA ALA A 699 -17.72 13.82 28.90
C ALA A 699 -16.79 14.69 28.05
N ALA A 700 -15.51 14.82 28.44
CA ALA A 700 -14.47 15.51 27.66
C ALA A 700 -14.15 14.85 26.31
N ARG A 701 -14.56 13.58 26.09
CA ARG A 701 -14.41 12.84 24.83
C ARG A 701 -15.66 12.90 23.95
N VAL A 702 -16.67 13.64 24.35
CA VAL A 702 -17.91 13.79 23.59
C VAL A 702 -18.00 15.21 23.03
N GLN A 703 -18.18 15.29 21.73
CA GLN A 703 -18.46 16.55 21.02
C GLN A 703 -19.92 16.55 20.54
N PHE A 704 -20.47 17.74 20.34
CA PHE A 704 -21.86 17.94 19.94
C PHE A 704 -21.95 18.76 18.66
N ALA A 705 -22.88 18.39 17.79
CA ALA A 705 -23.26 19.20 16.65
C ALA A 705 -24.77 19.18 16.48
N LYS A 706 -25.35 20.30 16.02
CA LYS A 706 -26.77 20.38 15.72
C LYS A 706 -27.16 19.38 14.63
N ALA A 707 -28.34 18.83 14.70
CA ALA A 707 -28.82 17.82 13.75
C ALA A 707 -28.69 18.27 12.30
N GLU A 708 -29.00 19.55 12.01
CA GLU A 708 -28.93 20.12 10.65
C GLU A 708 -27.52 20.21 10.09
N THR A 709 -26.51 20.28 10.96
CA THR A 709 -25.09 20.40 10.57
C THR A 709 -24.26 19.17 10.90
N LEU A 710 -24.88 18.14 11.47
CA LEU A 710 -24.18 16.94 11.96
C LEU A 710 -23.41 16.23 10.85
N MET A 711 -24.04 16.04 9.68
CA MET A 711 -23.41 15.42 8.52
C MET A 711 -22.30 16.27 7.85
N ALA A 712 -22.30 17.58 8.11
CA ALA A 712 -21.25 18.48 7.61
C ALA A 712 -20.01 18.55 8.54
N GLN A 713 -20.09 17.99 9.76
CA GLN A 713 -18.93 17.96 10.66
C GLN A 713 -17.86 16.98 10.14
N PRO A 714 -16.58 17.24 10.44
CA PRO A 714 -15.52 16.25 10.17
C PRO A 714 -15.68 15.04 11.10
N PHE A 715 -15.73 13.84 10.51
CA PHE A 715 -15.68 12.55 11.21
C PHE A 715 -15.11 11.48 10.27
N ASP A 716 -14.49 10.44 10.85
CA ASP A 716 -13.70 9.43 10.13
C ASP A 716 -14.35 8.05 10.13
N ALA A 717 -15.38 7.84 10.95
CA ALA A 717 -16.18 6.62 11.01
C ALA A 717 -17.57 6.93 11.52
N VAL A 718 -18.52 6.03 11.25
CA VAL A 718 -19.90 6.10 11.75
C VAL A 718 -20.26 4.78 12.42
N ILE A 719 -20.90 4.86 13.59
CA ILE A 719 -21.55 3.74 14.26
C ILE A 719 -23.04 4.09 14.37
N PHE A 720 -23.88 3.20 13.87
CA PHE A 720 -25.34 3.38 13.87
C PHE A 720 -26.00 2.20 14.55
N HIS A 721 -26.98 2.49 15.44
CA HIS A 721 -27.94 1.52 15.95
C HIS A 721 -29.36 1.91 15.56
N GLY A 722 -30.11 0.96 15.00
CA GLY A 722 -31.48 1.21 14.59
C GLY A 722 -32.01 0.19 13.58
N ASP A 723 -33.05 0.59 12.84
CA ASP A 723 -33.63 -0.22 11.78
C ASP A 723 -32.90 -0.06 10.44
N SER A 724 -33.10 -1.02 9.54
CA SER A 724 -32.43 -1.08 8.24
C SER A 724 -32.74 0.09 7.29
N ASP A 725 -33.97 0.65 7.37
CA ASP A 725 -34.36 1.77 6.50
C ASP A 725 -33.65 3.06 6.90
N LYS A 726 -33.55 3.32 8.21
CA LYS A 726 -32.77 4.43 8.74
C LYS A 726 -31.29 4.24 8.45
N LEU A 727 -30.75 3.01 8.60
CA LEU A 727 -29.37 2.70 8.29
C LEU A 727 -29.03 3.01 6.83
N ARG A 728 -29.91 2.61 5.88
CA ARG A 728 -29.72 2.91 4.45
C ARG A 728 -29.69 4.44 4.23
N THR A 729 -30.62 5.18 4.84
CA THR A 729 -30.64 6.64 4.77
C THR A 729 -29.33 7.26 5.28
N VAL A 730 -28.78 6.73 6.38
CA VAL A 730 -27.49 7.17 6.91
C VAL A 730 -26.34 6.84 5.92
N CYS A 731 -26.32 5.64 5.34
CA CYS A 731 -25.32 5.28 4.34
C CYS A 731 -25.36 6.21 3.13
N GLU A 732 -26.55 6.52 2.60
CA GLU A 732 -26.74 7.46 1.49
C GLU A 732 -26.29 8.88 1.86
N ALA A 733 -26.65 9.37 3.05
CA ALA A 733 -26.23 10.68 3.54
C ALA A 733 -24.71 10.79 3.71
N VAL A 734 -24.06 9.74 4.24
CA VAL A 734 -22.59 9.67 4.38
C VAL A 734 -21.92 9.62 3.01
N ALA A 735 -22.47 8.85 2.06
CA ALA A 735 -21.94 8.74 0.70
C ALA A 735 -22.14 10.01 -0.16
N ALA A 736 -23.11 10.84 0.19
CA ALA A 736 -23.35 12.13 -0.47
C ALA A 736 -22.37 13.23 -0.05
N ARG A 737 -21.60 13.02 1.03
CA ARG A 737 -20.60 14.01 1.50
C ARG A 737 -19.49 14.19 0.49
N GLU A 738 -18.94 15.38 0.43
CA GLU A 738 -17.66 15.64 -0.22
C GLU A 738 -16.50 15.21 0.69
N GLY A 739 -15.35 14.89 0.07
CA GLY A 739 -14.13 14.53 0.78
C GLY A 739 -13.94 13.01 0.91
N ALA A 740 -13.37 12.59 2.04
CA ALA A 740 -12.98 11.20 2.29
C ALA A 740 -14.18 10.25 2.31
N ILE A 741 -13.96 9.04 1.82
CA ILE A 741 -14.91 7.93 1.94
C ILE A 741 -14.95 7.45 3.38
N VAL A 742 -16.11 7.56 4.04
CA VAL A 742 -16.29 7.17 5.43
C VAL A 742 -17.10 5.87 5.51
N SER A 743 -16.59 4.91 6.30
CA SER A 743 -17.29 3.64 6.52
C SER A 743 -18.35 3.74 7.61
N VAL A 744 -19.48 3.04 7.40
CA VAL A 744 -20.58 2.92 8.37
C VAL A 744 -20.57 1.50 8.95
N GLN A 745 -20.62 1.39 10.28
CA GLN A 745 -20.96 0.16 10.99
C GLN A 745 -22.41 0.25 11.43
N GLY A 746 -23.27 -0.60 10.89
CA GLY A 746 -24.69 -0.65 11.22
C GLY A 746 -25.03 -1.86 12.10
N PHE A 747 -25.84 -1.62 13.13
CA PHE A 747 -26.28 -2.62 14.11
C PHE A 747 -27.76 -2.48 14.38
N ALA A 748 -28.41 -3.60 14.69
CA ALA A 748 -29.75 -3.57 15.27
C ALA A 748 -29.69 -3.03 16.71
N ARG A 749 -30.82 -2.58 17.22
CA ARG A 749 -30.91 -2.10 18.61
C ARG A 749 -30.49 -3.18 19.58
N GLY A 750 -29.66 -2.83 20.56
CA GLY A 750 -29.15 -3.72 21.58
C GLY A 750 -27.98 -4.61 21.16
N GLU A 751 -27.53 -4.57 19.91
CA GLU A 751 -26.32 -5.29 19.49
C GLU A 751 -25.06 -4.61 20.04
N SER A 752 -24.06 -5.42 20.45
CA SER A 752 -22.84 -4.90 21.05
C SER A 752 -21.56 -5.28 20.31
N ASN A 753 -21.66 -6.01 19.19
CA ASN A 753 -20.50 -6.55 18.44
C ASN A 753 -19.82 -5.49 17.54
N ILE A 754 -19.51 -4.31 18.11
CA ILE A 754 -18.84 -3.24 17.37
C ILE A 754 -17.39 -3.69 17.07
N LEU A 755 -16.99 -3.54 15.81
CA LEU A 755 -15.70 -3.98 15.30
C LEU A 755 -14.65 -2.88 15.54
N LEU A 756 -13.85 -3.01 16.62
CA LEU A 756 -12.90 -1.98 17.04
C LEU A 756 -11.84 -1.68 15.98
N GLU A 757 -11.39 -2.68 15.19
CA GLU A 757 -10.40 -2.45 14.15
C GLU A 757 -10.88 -1.54 13.01
N ARG A 758 -12.19 -1.34 12.85
CA ARG A 758 -12.72 -0.35 11.90
C ARG A 758 -12.65 1.09 12.44
N LEU A 759 -12.32 1.25 13.71
CA LEU A 759 -12.13 2.53 14.38
C LEU A 759 -10.65 2.92 14.51
N TYR A 760 -9.73 2.11 13.96
CA TYR A 760 -8.32 2.44 13.86
C TYR A 760 -7.93 2.90 12.46
N ILE A 761 -6.83 3.63 12.39
CA ILE A 761 -6.05 3.94 11.20
C ILE A 761 -4.74 3.18 11.32
N GLU A 762 -4.30 2.56 10.23
CA GLU A 762 -3.01 1.89 10.13
C GLU A 762 -1.97 2.86 9.56
N ARG A 763 -0.80 2.94 10.19
CA ARG A 763 0.31 3.75 9.70
C ARG A 763 1.56 2.89 9.56
N SER A 764 2.22 2.96 8.41
CA SER A 764 3.50 2.32 8.14
C SER A 764 4.59 3.38 8.10
N LEU A 765 5.69 3.18 8.83
CA LEU A 765 6.87 4.03 8.81
C LEU A 765 8.08 3.18 8.45
N SER A 766 8.78 3.56 7.37
CA SER A 766 10.02 2.94 6.93
C SER A 766 11.17 3.94 7.04
N VAL A 767 12.18 3.60 7.82
CA VAL A 767 13.36 4.43 8.05
C VAL A 767 14.58 3.74 7.46
N ASN A 768 15.32 4.43 6.62
CA ASN A 768 16.64 3.97 6.20
C ASN A 768 17.62 4.15 7.36
N THR A 769 18.14 3.04 7.87
CA THR A 769 19.12 3.00 8.97
C THR A 769 20.55 2.79 8.48
N ALA A 770 20.74 2.69 7.16
CA ALA A 770 22.08 2.57 6.58
C ALA A 770 22.86 3.88 6.80
N ALA A 771 24.07 3.78 7.31
CA ALA A 771 24.95 4.93 7.52
C ALA A 771 25.37 5.51 6.17
N ALA A 772 24.71 6.56 5.72
CA ALA A 772 25.17 7.39 4.62
C ALA A 772 26.12 8.45 5.19
N GLY A 773 27.40 8.10 5.31
CA GLY A 773 28.47 9.08 5.60
C GLY A 773 28.28 9.88 6.90
N GLY A 774 28.14 9.23 8.06
CA GLY A 774 28.29 9.87 9.37
C GLY A 774 27.02 10.26 10.11
N ASN A 775 25.88 9.71 9.81
CA ASN A 775 24.70 9.88 10.67
C ASN A 775 24.73 8.86 11.82
N ALA A 776 25.45 9.21 12.90
CA ALA A 776 25.57 8.35 14.07
C ALA A 776 24.24 8.17 14.83
N SER A 777 23.28 9.11 14.72
CA SER A 777 21.98 9.02 15.39
C SER A 777 21.11 7.93 14.79
N LEU A 778 21.20 7.63 13.50
CA LEU A 778 20.49 6.51 12.88
C LEU A 778 21.05 5.13 13.31
N MET A 779 22.29 5.06 13.80
CA MET A 779 22.89 3.81 14.29
C MET A 779 22.45 3.48 15.72
N THR A 780 21.89 4.43 16.45
CA THR A 780 21.38 4.26 17.82
C THR A 780 19.90 3.94 17.89
N ILE A 781 19.19 3.97 16.76
CA ILE A 781 17.81 3.52 16.64
C ILE A 781 17.79 1.97 16.57
N GLY A 782 18.18 1.31 17.65
CA GLY A 782 18.20 -0.13 17.81
C GLY A 782 17.11 -0.61 18.77
#